data_c72d53b7b988844f989b1c945d932702
#
_entry.id   c72d53b7b988844f989b1c945d932702
#
_cell.length_a   1.000
_cell.length_b   1.000
_cell.length_c   1.000
_cell.angle_alpha   90.00
_cell.angle_beta   90.00
_cell.angle_gamma   90.00
#
_symmetry.space_group_name_H-M   'P 1'
#
loop_
_entity.id
_entity.type
_entity.pdbx_description
1 polymer ?
#
loop_
_entity_poly.entity_id
_entity_poly.type
_entity_poly.pdbx_seq_one_letter_code
_entity_poly.pdbx_strand_id
1 'polypeptide(L)'
;MKSPNDIEASIDITSPGSLPFVDFEITDFDELVSATERLQVLDEWVVRTPAGPLVVGYEQTREILRNPAWITVLSGLSALQSEQRDDFDIETLVTKAQEMLPEIGDQMEMRPNLLSVEGEDHKRLRRLVSASFTPSSSETLRPFMKEHADALLAPLVQNGGGDLVADFCRPYPIPIICRLLGIDDEDSEQFGRWADVIFSGLDADAEAVLGRMAEITSAQKELDQYATALVADRKGCPHSDLVSDLVQASYEEDRLSVDELVAMIEAILLAGTDTTRNQLGSLLAVLATQPAQYQRLREDRSLVPAAIEESLRYIGAVRTTARVASADLTVNGVFFPAGTTVLLGLHAAGLSQPENGFRFDIDRDDRAPHLAFGQGAHHCLGAALARAELQEALNSFLDLVPAFRLSAPVSWKPLSMGIWGPETLLFEITENTELGAPEDPKDGLADGKHLHELGAAAPKAENEWIQSAHGVRQRIVAGVPKLINAPTFPPIGRLLNTSMRFGWALLAWKLFDRRRSAEARQASLYRRLRVAAEALGPTYVKLAQLISAAEGVFPQPLVDECSRCRDQAKPSKWRKIKQILNKDLGSLEDSFESFDTVPFAAASIAQVHKAVLRDGSEVVVKVQRPSIQRKVVKDLKVLAWVAPRLVGKIPVSALANPPALVQLFAETISEELDFRLEVANLFEIRRALMGGDRGRWVAPQPFLDLT
;
A
#
# COMPACT_ATOMS: atom_id res chain seq x y z
N MET A 1 17.88 23.37 30.83
CA MET A 1 17.48 22.17 31.58
C MET A 1 16.03 22.39 31.98
N LYS A 2 15.07 21.84 31.19
CA LYS A 2 13.65 21.80 31.58
C LYS A 2 13.49 20.66 32.58
N SER A 3 12.68 20.88 33.58
CA SER A 3 12.37 19.93 34.66
C SER A 3 11.68 18.69 34.13
N PRO A 4 11.89 17.47 34.70
CA PRO A 4 11.23 16.23 34.26
C PRO A 4 9.73 16.13 34.60
N ASN A 5 9.09 17.19 35.02
CA ASN A 5 7.70 17.20 35.51
C ASN A 5 6.69 17.99 34.67
N ASP A 6 7.04 18.39 33.45
CA ASP A 6 6.04 18.87 32.50
C ASP A 6 5.46 17.67 31.75
N ILE A 7 4.70 16.79 32.44
CA ILE A 7 3.74 15.91 31.81
C ILE A 7 2.60 16.85 31.37
N GLU A 8 2.58 17.20 30.09
CA GLU A 8 1.37 17.77 29.47
C GLU A 8 0.21 16.86 29.84
N ALA A 9 -0.83 17.44 30.44
CA ALA A 9 -2.00 16.69 30.88
C ALA A 9 -2.59 15.96 29.69
N SER A 10 -2.40 14.65 29.63
CA SER A 10 -2.99 13.82 28.59
C SER A 10 -4.51 13.80 28.76
N ILE A 11 -5.23 13.94 27.65
CA ILE A 11 -6.69 13.81 27.64
C ILE A 11 -6.99 12.31 27.84
N ASP A 12 -7.68 11.96 28.92
CA ASP A 12 -8.15 10.60 29.15
C ASP A 12 -9.39 10.33 28.28
N ILE A 13 -9.29 9.37 27.38
CA ILE A 13 -10.35 9.03 26.42
C ILE A 13 -11.64 8.55 27.12
N THR A 14 -11.55 8.04 28.32
CA THR A 14 -12.70 7.55 29.09
C THR A 14 -13.47 8.67 29.79
N SER A 15 -12.89 9.88 29.91
CA SER A 15 -13.51 11.02 30.59
C SER A 15 -14.70 11.57 29.77
N PRO A 16 -15.91 11.67 30.34
CA PRO A 16 -17.06 12.24 29.66
C PRO A 16 -16.79 13.66 29.18
N GLY A 17 -17.02 13.95 27.89
CA GLY A 17 -16.83 15.28 27.30
C GLY A 17 -15.39 15.63 26.93
N SER A 18 -14.43 14.71 27.06
CA SER A 18 -13.03 14.94 26.68
C SER A 18 -12.82 15.04 25.17
N LEU A 19 -13.69 14.42 24.38
CA LEU A 19 -13.64 14.37 22.91
C LEU A 19 -14.99 14.75 22.30
N PRO A 20 -15.01 15.31 21.09
CA PRO A 20 -16.23 15.56 20.34
C PRO A 20 -17.02 14.26 20.15
N PHE A 21 -18.33 14.33 20.36
CA PHE A 21 -19.23 13.22 20.05
C PHE A 21 -19.86 13.44 18.68
N VAL A 22 -19.79 12.42 17.84
CA VAL A 22 -20.33 12.45 16.49
C VAL A 22 -21.23 11.22 16.32
N ASP A 23 -22.47 11.49 15.98
CA ASP A 23 -23.44 10.48 15.59
C ASP A 23 -23.62 10.54 14.09
N PHE A 24 -23.42 9.40 13.42
CA PHE A 24 -23.56 9.28 11.97
C PHE A 24 -24.69 8.31 11.64
N GLU A 25 -25.72 8.81 11.00
CA GLU A 25 -26.56 7.98 10.16
C GLU A 25 -26.00 8.05 8.73
N ILE A 26 -25.41 6.96 8.24
CA ILE A 26 -24.82 6.90 6.91
C ILE A 26 -25.61 5.88 6.12
N THR A 27 -26.37 6.37 5.15
CA THR A 27 -27.24 5.57 4.29
C THR A 27 -26.69 5.47 2.88
N ASP A 28 -25.83 6.41 2.46
CA ASP A 28 -25.23 6.44 1.14
C ASP A 28 -23.80 7.01 1.14
N PHE A 29 -23.18 7.03 -0.05
CA PHE A 29 -21.80 7.47 -0.18
C PHE A 29 -21.62 8.99 0.04
N ASP A 30 -22.58 9.81 -0.38
CA ASP A 30 -22.50 11.27 -0.24
C ASP A 30 -22.62 11.67 1.24
N GLU A 31 -23.45 10.98 2.00
CA GLU A 31 -23.50 11.14 3.46
C GLU A 31 -22.19 10.74 4.14
N LEU A 32 -21.55 9.65 3.71
CA LEU A 32 -20.26 9.23 4.22
C LEU A 32 -19.19 10.29 3.94
N VAL A 33 -19.11 10.80 2.72
CA VAL A 33 -18.18 11.88 2.34
C VAL A 33 -18.44 13.12 3.19
N SER A 34 -19.69 13.57 3.28
CA SER A 34 -20.10 14.74 4.07
C SER A 34 -19.80 14.57 5.57
N ALA A 35 -19.97 13.35 6.11
CA ALA A 35 -19.63 13.04 7.49
C ALA A 35 -18.11 13.13 7.70
N THR A 36 -17.31 12.62 6.76
CA THR A 36 -15.85 12.68 6.82
C THR A 36 -15.34 14.12 6.69
N GLU A 37 -15.94 14.94 5.83
CA GLU A 37 -15.65 16.39 5.73
C GLU A 37 -15.91 17.11 7.05
N ARG A 38 -17.06 16.82 7.69
CA ARG A 38 -17.36 17.39 9.02
C ARG A 38 -16.32 17.03 10.07
N LEU A 39 -15.80 15.79 10.04
CA LEU A 39 -14.73 15.36 10.94
C LEU A 39 -13.44 16.15 10.72
N GLN A 40 -13.09 16.45 9.47
CA GLN A 40 -11.91 17.28 9.19
C GLN A 40 -12.05 18.72 9.67
N VAL A 41 -13.25 19.30 9.59
CA VAL A 41 -13.52 20.65 10.09
C VAL A 41 -13.33 20.75 11.61
N LEU A 42 -13.50 19.64 12.35
CA LEU A 42 -13.28 19.62 13.79
C LEU A 42 -11.79 19.74 14.18
N ASP A 43 -10.86 19.55 13.24
CA ASP A 43 -9.40 19.53 13.47
C ASP A 43 -8.98 18.51 14.56
N GLU A 44 -9.80 17.48 14.74
CA GLU A 44 -9.58 16.41 15.72
C GLU A 44 -9.23 15.10 15.01
N TRP A 45 -8.24 14.40 15.54
CA TRP A 45 -7.81 13.13 14.98
C TRP A 45 -8.54 11.91 15.56
N VAL A 46 -9.26 12.09 16.68
CA VAL A 46 -10.09 11.08 17.33
C VAL A 46 -11.38 11.71 17.82
N VAL A 47 -12.50 10.99 17.64
CA VAL A 47 -13.84 11.40 18.05
C VAL A 47 -14.54 10.25 18.77
N ARG A 48 -15.59 10.54 19.51
CA ARG A 48 -16.47 9.52 20.11
C ARG A 48 -17.67 9.28 19.22
N THR A 49 -18.01 8.00 19.04
CA THR A 49 -19.21 7.55 18.33
C THR A 49 -20.03 6.62 19.22
N PRO A 50 -21.28 6.28 18.86
CA PRO A 50 -22.05 5.26 19.57
C PRO A 50 -21.33 3.92 19.69
N ALA A 51 -20.48 3.57 18.71
CA ALA A 51 -19.69 2.34 18.68
C ALA A 51 -18.32 2.47 19.42
N GLY A 52 -18.03 3.61 20.04
CA GLY A 52 -16.78 3.87 20.75
C GLY A 52 -15.89 4.93 20.10
N PRO A 53 -14.64 5.06 20.54
CA PRO A 53 -13.67 6.00 19.97
C PRO A 53 -13.33 5.63 18.51
N LEU A 54 -13.40 6.62 17.61
CA LEU A 54 -13.04 6.49 16.20
C LEU A 54 -11.83 7.39 15.90
N VAL A 55 -10.75 6.80 15.46
CA VAL A 55 -9.53 7.47 15.01
C VAL A 55 -9.67 7.77 13.52
N VAL A 56 -9.56 9.05 13.13
CA VAL A 56 -9.73 9.52 11.76
C VAL A 56 -8.49 10.20 11.20
N GLY A 57 -7.52 10.54 12.05
CA GLY A 57 -6.25 11.13 11.64
C GLY A 57 -5.35 10.10 10.94
N TYR A 58 -4.77 10.47 9.79
CA TYR A 58 -3.93 9.57 8.99
C TYR A 58 -2.69 9.07 9.76
N GLU A 59 -1.90 9.96 10.34
CA GLU A 59 -0.67 9.57 11.04
C GLU A 59 -0.96 8.77 12.31
N GLN A 60 -2.02 9.10 13.06
CA GLN A 60 -2.40 8.39 14.27
C GLN A 60 -2.96 6.99 13.95
N THR A 61 -3.79 6.88 12.91
CA THR A 61 -4.25 5.57 12.41
C THR A 61 -3.06 4.69 12.01
N ARG A 62 -2.09 5.26 11.34
CA ARG A 62 -0.87 4.60 10.88
C ARG A 62 0.03 4.20 12.05
N GLU A 63 0.18 5.05 13.07
CA GLU A 63 0.90 4.76 14.30
C GLU A 63 0.27 3.57 15.05
N ILE A 64 -1.04 3.60 15.25
CA ILE A 64 -1.78 2.53 15.93
C ILE A 64 -1.66 1.20 15.18
N LEU A 65 -1.82 1.20 13.84
CA LEU A 65 -1.69 -0.02 13.03
C LEU A 65 -0.30 -0.66 13.09
N ARG A 66 0.74 0.10 13.37
CA ARG A 66 2.14 -0.37 13.41
C ARG A 66 2.62 -0.73 14.81
N ASN A 67 2.00 -0.21 15.83
CA ASN A 67 2.43 -0.41 17.20
C ASN A 67 1.93 -1.78 17.71
N PRO A 68 2.82 -2.71 18.06
CA PRO A 68 2.45 -4.07 18.49
C PRO A 68 1.69 -4.11 19.82
N ALA A 69 1.64 -3.01 20.58
CA ALA A 69 0.80 -2.90 21.77
C ALA A 69 -0.68 -2.66 21.43
N TRP A 70 -1.02 -2.44 20.15
CA TRP A 70 -2.39 -2.42 19.65
C TRP A 70 -2.69 -3.72 18.93
N ILE A 71 -3.37 -4.64 19.59
CA ILE A 71 -3.70 -5.97 19.08
C ILE A 71 -5.03 -5.96 18.31
N THR A 72 -5.29 -6.97 17.50
CA THR A 72 -6.59 -7.13 16.86
C THR A 72 -7.66 -7.54 17.89
N VAL A 73 -8.93 -7.23 17.61
CA VAL A 73 -10.04 -7.66 18.48
C VAL A 73 -10.11 -9.18 18.53
N LEU A 74 -9.89 -9.86 17.41
CA LEU A 74 -9.91 -11.33 17.36
C LEU A 74 -8.79 -11.94 18.21
N SER A 75 -7.60 -11.31 18.21
CA SER A 75 -6.50 -11.75 19.10
C SER A 75 -6.86 -11.53 20.57
N GLY A 76 -7.52 -10.41 20.90
CA GLY A 76 -8.05 -10.16 22.24
C GLY A 76 -9.05 -11.23 22.68
N LEU A 77 -9.99 -11.59 21.81
CA LEU A 77 -10.98 -12.66 22.08
C LEU A 77 -10.32 -14.05 22.19
N SER A 78 -9.37 -14.37 21.32
CA SER A 78 -8.63 -15.64 21.38
C SER A 78 -7.83 -15.79 22.66
N ALA A 79 -7.22 -14.71 23.16
CA ALA A 79 -6.52 -14.71 24.45
C ALA A 79 -7.44 -15.02 25.64
N LEU A 80 -8.74 -14.73 25.54
CA LEU A 80 -9.74 -15.06 26.55
C LEU A 80 -10.02 -16.56 26.66
N GLN A 81 -9.90 -17.30 25.57
CA GLN A 81 -10.15 -18.75 25.52
C GLN A 81 -8.92 -19.57 25.92
N SER A 82 -7.71 -18.98 25.91
CA SER A 82 -6.48 -19.66 26.31
C SER A 82 -6.20 -19.49 27.81
N GLU A 83 -5.63 -20.53 28.48
CA GLU A 83 -5.24 -20.49 29.89
C GLU A 83 -4.02 -19.59 30.19
N GLN A 84 -3.47 -18.88 29.21
CA GLN A 84 -2.33 -17.95 29.34
C GLN A 84 -2.79 -16.58 29.84
N ARG A 85 -3.07 -16.50 31.15
CA ARG A 85 -3.76 -15.35 31.78
C ARG A 85 -2.87 -14.32 32.46
N ASP A 86 -1.55 -14.42 32.40
CA ASP A 86 -0.72 -13.72 33.39
C ASP A 86 -0.40 -12.24 33.11
N ASP A 87 -0.69 -11.68 31.91
CA ASP A 87 -0.26 -10.30 31.58
C ASP A 87 -1.36 -9.35 31.07
N PHE A 88 -2.65 -9.70 31.16
CA PHE A 88 -3.74 -8.91 30.61
C PHE A 88 -4.85 -8.64 31.63
N ASP A 89 -5.34 -7.40 31.72
CA ASP A 89 -6.63 -7.09 32.39
C ASP A 89 -7.81 -7.56 31.51
N ILE A 90 -7.91 -8.85 31.44
CA ILE A 90 -8.85 -9.62 30.63
C ILE A 90 -10.28 -9.49 31.16
N GLU A 91 -10.45 -9.27 32.48
CA GLU A 91 -11.77 -9.23 33.12
C GLU A 91 -12.65 -8.09 32.58
N THR A 92 -12.05 -6.96 32.25
CA THR A 92 -12.75 -5.83 31.60
C THR A 92 -13.11 -6.12 30.15
N LEU A 93 -12.26 -6.82 29.40
CA LEU A 93 -12.54 -7.22 28.00
C LEU A 93 -13.62 -8.32 27.92
N VAL A 94 -13.56 -9.31 28.81
CA VAL A 94 -14.58 -10.38 28.93
C VAL A 94 -15.93 -9.77 29.26
N THR A 95 -15.99 -8.90 30.24
CA THR A 95 -17.25 -8.26 30.65
C THR A 95 -17.85 -7.46 29.50
N LYS A 96 -17.05 -6.69 28.76
CA LYS A 96 -17.54 -5.94 27.59
C LYS A 96 -17.91 -6.84 26.40
N ALA A 97 -17.13 -7.89 26.13
CA ALA A 97 -17.45 -8.84 25.07
C ALA A 97 -18.70 -9.66 25.40
N GLN A 98 -18.88 -10.03 26.67
CA GLN A 98 -20.08 -10.69 27.18
C GLN A 98 -21.30 -9.76 27.22
N GLU A 99 -21.09 -8.47 27.48
CA GLU A 99 -22.15 -7.45 27.37
C GLU A 99 -22.55 -7.19 25.91
N MET A 100 -21.62 -7.26 24.97
CA MET A 100 -21.88 -7.07 23.55
C MET A 100 -22.38 -8.34 22.82
N LEU A 101 -22.00 -9.54 23.30
CA LEU A 101 -22.27 -10.82 22.61
C LEU A 101 -22.57 -11.95 23.63
N PRO A 102 -23.66 -11.85 24.42
CA PRO A 102 -23.90 -12.75 25.56
C PRO A 102 -24.09 -14.22 25.22
N GLU A 103 -24.31 -14.60 23.95
CA GLU A 103 -24.60 -15.97 23.54
C GLU A 103 -23.60 -16.56 22.52
N ILE A 104 -22.66 -15.78 21.99
CA ILE A 104 -21.74 -16.19 20.92
C ILE A 104 -20.44 -16.78 21.51
N GLY A 105 -20.00 -16.33 22.68
CA GLY A 105 -18.69 -16.65 23.24
C GLY A 105 -18.46 -18.14 23.57
N ASP A 106 -19.51 -18.88 23.92
CA ASP A 106 -19.41 -20.28 24.35
C ASP A 106 -19.51 -21.30 23.19
N GLN A 107 -19.90 -20.88 22.01
CA GLN A 107 -20.16 -21.80 20.87
C GLN A 107 -19.15 -21.68 19.71
N MET A 108 -18.30 -20.66 19.69
CA MET A 108 -17.29 -20.47 18.65
C MET A 108 -15.91 -20.89 19.13
N GLU A 109 -15.49 -22.10 18.84
CA GLU A 109 -14.11 -22.55 19.02
C GLU A 109 -13.23 -21.84 17.96
N MET A 110 -12.56 -20.74 18.36
CA MET A 110 -11.69 -19.97 17.45
C MET A 110 -10.34 -20.65 17.33
N ARG A 111 -10.08 -21.27 16.17
CA ARG A 111 -8.76 -21.79 15.84
C ARG A 111 -7.77 -20.66 15.56
N PRO A 112 -6.50 -20.79 15.99
CA PRO A 112 -5.47 -19.80 15.72
C PRO A 112 -5.23 -19.61 14.20
N ASN A 113 -5.36 -18.38 13.72
CA ASN A 113 -5.04 -18.01 12.34
C ASN A 113 -4.39 -16.61 12.29
N LEU A 114 -4.01 -16.13 11.10
CA LEU A 114 -3.34 -14.82 10.92
C LEU A 114 -4.13 -13.61 11.44
N LEU A 115 -5.43 -13.72 11.63
CA LEU A 115 -6.28 -12.63 12.10
C LEU A 115 -6.45 -12.65 13.63
N SER A 116 -6.17 -13.79 14.28
CA SER A 116 -6.47 -14.04 15.70
C SER A 116 -5.23 -14.23 16.57
N VAL A 117 -4.01 -14.17 16.01
CA VAL A 117 -2.76 -14.31 16.76
C VAL A 117 -1.87 -13.08 16.60
N GLU A 118 -1.00 -12.86 17.59
CA GLU A 118 -0.06 -11.74 17.63
C GLU A 118 1.38 -12.21 17.86
N GLY A 119 2.31 -11.26 17.83
CA GLY A 119 3.69 -11.47 18.24
C GLY A 119 4.44 -12.52 17.40
N GLU A 120 5.07 -13.48 18.07
CA GLU A 120 5.90 -14.49 17.41
C GLU A 120 5.04 -15.53 16.66
N ASP A 121 3.86 -15.90 17.17
CA ASP A 121 2.95 -16.83 16.50
C ASP A 121 2.42 -16.23 15.19
N HIS A 122 2.03 -14.95 15.20
CA HIS A 122 1.65 -14.26 13.97
C HIS A 122 2.80 -14.24 12.95
N LYS A 123 4.02 -13.91 13.39
CA LYS A 123 5.21 -13.88 12.52
C LYS A 123 5.49 -15.28 11.94
N ARG A 124 5.34 -16.31 12.74
CA ARG A 124 5.50 -17.71 12.35
C ARG A 124 4.51 -18.09 11.25
N LEU A 125 3.22 -17.93 11.51
CA LEU A 125 2.17 -18.24 10.54
C LEU A 125 2.33 -17.43 9.26
N ARG A 126 2.55 -16.12 9.37
CA ARG A 126 2.71 -15.23 8.22
C ARG A 126 3.90 -15.63 7.35
N ARG A 127 5.02 -16.03 7.94
CA ARG A 127 6.21 -16.49 7.22
C ARG A 127 5.93 -17.74 6.38
N LEU A 128 5.16 -18.69 6.93
CA LEU A 128 4.83 -19.95 6.26
C LEU A 128 3.91 -19.71 5.03
N VAL A 129 2.97 -18.76 5.12
CA VAL A 129 1.99 -18.52 4.06
C VAL A 129 2.39 -17.45 3.04
N SER A 130 3.28 -16.51 3.40
CA SER A 130 3.61 -15.35 2.55
C SER A 130 4.25 -15.72 1.20
N ALA A 131 4.88 -16.90 1.10
CA ALA A 131 5.51 -17.35 -0.12
C ALA A 131 4.50 -17.53 -1.28
N SER A 132 3.27 -17.90 -0.95
CA SER A 132 2.21 -18.17 -1.92
C SER A 132 1.40 -16.93 -2.31
N PHE A 133 1.54 -15.81 -1.56
CA PHE A 133 0.85 -14.52 -1.83
C PHE A 133 1.79 -13.47 -2.42
N THR A 134 2.69 -13.89 -3.28
CA THR A 134 3.61 -12.98 -3.96
C THR A 134 2.96 -12.36 -5.21
N PRO A 135 3.43 -11.19 -5.67
CA PRO A 135 3.01 -10.66 -6.98
C PRO A 135 3.18 -11.69 -8.11
N SER A 136 4.24 -12.47 -8.10
CA SER A 136 4.48 -13.51 -9.11
C SER A 136 3.41 -14.61 -9.09
N SER A 137 2.92 -15.02 -7.91
CA SER A 137 1.85 -16.00 -7.80
C SER A 137 0.53 -15.43 -8.35
N SER A 138 0.24 -14.16 -8.07
CA SER A 138 -0.94 -13.46 -8.60
C SER A 138 -0.90 -13.32 -10.11
N GLU A 139 0.29 -13.08 -10.70
CA GLU A 139 0.45 -13.00 -12.17
C GLU A 139 0.05 -14.30 -12.88
N THR A 140 0.25 -15.46 -12.27
CA THR A 140 -0.12 -16.76 -12.87
C THR A 140 -1.64 -16.94 -13.00
N LEU A 141 -2.41 -16.24 -12.18
CA LEU A 141 -3.87 -16.30 -12.15
C LEU A 141 -4.54 -15.29 -13.10
N ARG A 142 -3.82 -14.27 -13.60
CA ARG A 142 -4.39 -13.22 -14.47
C ARG A 142 -5.13 -13.76 -15.72
N PRO A 143 -4.61 -14.76 -16.46
CA PRO A 143 -5.35 -15.30 -17.60
C PRO A 143 -6.73 -15.83 -17.20
N PHE A 144 -6.81 -16.54 -16.08
CA PHE A 144 -8.07 -17.06 -15.56
C PHE A 144 -8.98 -15.92 -15.06
N MET A 145 -8.42 -14.95 -14.35
CA MET A 145 -9.19 -13.76 -13.89
C MET A 145 -9.86 -13.05 -15.06
N LYS A 146 -9.11 -12.84 -16.15
CA LYS A 146 -9.64 -12.21 -17.37
C LYS A 146 -10.72 -13.05 -18.03
N GLU A 147 -10.46 -14.34 -18.27
CA GLU A 147 -11.43 -15.26 -18.89
C GLU A 147 -12.72 -15.31 -18.08
N HIS A 148 -12.60 -15.38 -16.75
CA HIS A 148 -13.77 -15.42 -15.86
C HIS A 148 -14.53 -14.09 -15.87
N ALA A 149 -13.85 -12.95 -15.84
CA ALA A 149 -14.46 -11.63 -15.96
C ALA A 149 -15.21 -11.46 -17.29
N ASP A 150 -14.58 -11.84 -18.39
CA ASP A 150 -15.19 -11.80 -19.74
C ASP A 150 -16.45 -12.66 -19.79
N ALA A 151 -16.42 -13.86 -19.21
CA ALA A 151 -17.57 -14.77 -19.16
C ALA A 151 -18.76 -14.21 -18.36
N LEU A 152 -18.49 -13.55 -17.23
CA LEU A 152 -19.54 -12.91 -16.42
C LEU A 152 -20.11 -11.66 -17.08
N LEU A 153 -19.31 -10.90 -17.81
CA LEU A 153 -19.77 -9.68 -18.49
C LEU A 153 -20.52 -9.96 -19.79
N ALA A 154 -20.25 -11.07 -20.47
CA ALA A 154 -20.86 -11.38 -21.78
C ALA A 154 -22.41 -11.34 -21.76
N PRO A 155 -23.12 -11.94 -20.81
CA PRO A 155 -24.59 -11.85 -20.74
C PRO A 155 -25.08 -10.41 -20.52
N LEU A 156 -24.39 -9.63 -19.66
CA LEU A 156 -24.74 -8.24 -19.38
C LEU A 156 -24.59 -7.37 -20.63
N VAL A 157 -23.54 -7.61 -21.42
CA VAL A 157 -23.32 -6.90 -22.70
C VAL A 157 -24.39 -7.27 -23.71
N GLN A 158 -24.76 -8.56 -23.84
CA GLN A 158 -25.84 -9.00 -24.72
C GLN A 158 -27.18 -8.39 -24.37
N ASN A 159 -27.48 -8.22 -23.08
CA ASN A 159 -28.71 -7.64 -22.58
C ASN A 159 -28.69 -6.10 -22.60
N GLY A 160 -27.56 -5.46 -22.92
CA GLY A 160 -27.40 -4.00 -22.90
C GLY A 160 -27.35 -3.39 -21.51
N GLY A 161 -27.16 -4.19 -20.47
CA GLY A 161 -27.09 -3.78 -19.07
C GLY A 161 -27.57 -4.87 -18.10
N GLY A 162 -27.73 -4.51 -16.83
CA GLY A 162 -28.14 -5.42 -15.76
C GLY A 162 -27.72 -4.92 -14.38
N ASP A 163 -27.58 -5.82 -13.42
CA ASP A 163 -27.05 -5.51 -12.09
C ASP A 163 -25.59 -5.95 -11.98
N LEU A 164 -24.66 -4.97 -12.01
CA LEU A 164 -23.23 -5.24 -11.88
C LEU A 164 -22.85 -5.93 -10.56
N VAL A 165 -23.58 -5.67 -9.48
CA VAL A 165 -23.27 -6.34 -8.20
C VAL A 165 -23.68 -7.80 -8.25
N ALA A 166 -24.92 -8.10 -8.65
CA ALA A 166 -25.43 -9.47 -8.64
C ALA A 166 -24.72 -10.36 -9.67
N ASP A 167 -24.52 -9.84 -10.90
CA ASP A 167 -24.14 -10.65 -12.06
C ASP A 167 -22.63 -10.59 -12.36
N PHE A 168 -21.89 -9.64 -11.78
CA PHE A 168 -20.43 -9.50 -12.01
C PHE A 168 -19.63 -9.44 -10.71
N CYS A 169 -19.84 -8.41 -9.86
CA CYS A 169 -18.93 -8.19 -8.72
C CYS A 169 -19.00 -9.31 -7.68
N ARG A 170 -20.21 -9.83 -7.40
CA ARG A 170 -20.42 -10.90 -6.41
C ARG A 170 -19.84 -12.24 -6.86
N PRO A 171 -20.09 -12.76 -8.05
CA PRO A 171 -19.56 -14.06 -8.49
C PRO A 171 -18.07 -14.03 -8.86
N TYR A 172 -17.46 -12.85 -9.09
CA TYR A 172 -16.10 -12.76 -9.64
C TYR A 172 -14.99 -13.28 -8.73
N PRO A 173 -14.86 -12.92 -7.42
CA PRO A 173 -13.68 -13.28 -6.63
C PRO A 173 -13.62 -14.77 -6.23
N ILE A 174 -14.78 -15.41 -6.03
CA ILE A 174 -14.86 -16.74 -5.42
C ILE A 174 -14.13 -17.81 -6.23
N PRO A 175 -14.39 -17.99 -7.54
CA PRO A 175 -13.66 -18.97 -8.34
C PRO A 175 -12.16 -18.72 -8.39
N ILE A 176 -11.72 -17.47 -8.28
CA ILE A 176 -10.30 -17.10 -8.25
C ILE A 176 -9.65 -17.59 -6.97
N ILE A 177 -10.28 -17.36 -5.81
CA ILE A 177 -9.83 -17.88 -4.52
C ILE A 177 -9.87 -19.40 -4.48
N CYS A 178 -10.93 -20.02 -4.98
CA CYS A 178 -11.03 -21.48 -5.08
C CYS A 178 -9.89 -22.06 -5.91
N ARG A 179 -9.60 -21.46 -7.06
CA ARG A 179 -8.49 -21.89 -7.92
C ARG A 179 -7.12 -21.70 -7.26
N LEU A 180 -6.92 -20.60 -6.52
CA LEU A 180 -5.70 -20.39 -5.73
C LEU A 180 -5.51 -21.51 -4.70
N LEU A 181 -6.59 -21.92 -4.02
CA LEU A 181 -6.60 -22.97 -3.01
C LEU A 181 -6.53 -24.37 -3.60
N GLY A 182 -6.76 -24.53 -4.92
CA GLY A 182 -6.85 -25.84 -5.56
C GLY A 182 -8.18 -26.55 -5.31
N ILE A 183 -9.23 -25.78 -5.12
CA ILE A 183 -10.61 -26.24 -5.00
C ILE A 183 -11.22 -26.32 -6.39
N ASP A 184 -11.99 -27.39 -6.66
CA ASP A 184 -12.60 -27.60 -7.95
C ASP A 184 -13.69 -26.55 -8.26
N ASP A 185 -13.77 -26.15 -9.53
CA ASP A 185 -14.70 -25.10 -9.97
C ASP A 185 -16.17 -25.44 -9.64
N GLU A 186 -16.52 -26.75 -9.59
CA GLU A 186 -17.86 -27.25 -9.25
C GLU A 186 -18.27 -26.90 -7.80
N ASP A 187 -17.29 -26.78 -6.89
CA ASP A 187 -17.53 -26.48 -5.48
C ASP A 187 -17.61 -24.95 -5.22
N SER A 188 -17.17 -24.13 -6.16
CA SER A 188 -17.07 -22.67 -5.97
C SER A 188 -18.39 -22.01 -5.60
N GLU A 189 -19.52 -22.48 -6.14
CA GLU A 189 -20.86 -21.98 -5.80
C GLU A 189 -21.23 -22.28 -4.34
N GLN A 190 -20.86 -23.46 -3.83
CA GLN A 190 -21.08 -23.82 -2.42
C GLN A 190 -20.25 -22.92 -1.49
N PHE A 191 -19.01 -22.62 -1.86
CA PHE A 191 -18.17 -21.66 -1.12
C PHE A 191 -18.79 -20.26 -1.09
N GLY A 192 -19.34 -19.81 -2.20
CA GLY A 192 -20.09 -18.55 -2.27
C GLY A 192 -21.23 -18.49 -1.26
N ARG A 193 -22.02 -19.56 -1.18
CA ARG A 193 -23.12 -19.66 -0.21
C ARG A 193 -22.62 -19.63 1.24
N TRP A 194 -21.59 -20.39 1.58
CA TRP A 194 -21.01 -20.36 2.93
C TRP A 194 -20.47 -18.98 3.29
N ALA A 195 -19.71 -18.34 2.40
CA ALA A 195 -19.20 -17.01 2.62
C ALA A 195 -20.32 -15.99 2.88
N ASP A 196 -21.37 -15.96 2.04
CA ASP A 196 -22.49 -15.05 2.19
C ASP A 196 -23.23 -15.24 3.52
N VAL A 197 -23.44 -16.50 3.94
CA VAL A 197 -24.09 -16.81 5.22
C VAL A 197 -23.19 -16.42 6.41
N ILE A 198 -21.90 -16.75 6.38
CA ILE A 198 -20.97 -16.43 7.46
C ILE A 198 -20.79 -14.91 7.60
N PHE A 199 -20.67 -14.19 6.49
CA PHE A 199 -20.55 -12.73 6.52
C PHE A 199 -21.82 -12.03 7.02
N SER A 200 -23.00 -12.63 6.86
CA SER A 200 -24.22 -12.08 7.46
C SER A 200 -24.18 -12.03 9.00
N GLY A 201 -23.26 -12.78 9.63
CA GLY A 201 -22.96 -12.66 11.05
C GLY A 201 -22.21 -11.39 11.47
N LEU A 202 -21.74 -10.61 10.50
CA LEU A 202 -21.11 -9.30 10.73
C LEU A 202 -22.09 -8.13 10.51
N ASP A 203 -23.36 -8.40 10.37
CA ASP A 203 -24.40 -7.37 10.24
C ASP A 203 -24.49 -6.51 11.50
N ALA A 204 -24.79 -5.23 11.35
CA ALA A 204 -24.98 -4.29 12.45
C ALA A 204 -26.29 -4.57 13.24
N ASP A 205 -27.26 -5.24 12.62
CA ASP A 205 -28.50 -5.63 13.26
C ASP A 205 -28.33 -6.94 14.04
N ALA A 206 -28.08 -6.81 15.34
CA ALA A 206 -27.88 -7.95 16.24
C ALA A 206 -29.10 -8.90 16.28
N GLU A 207 -30.34 -8.42 16.11
CA GLU A 207 -31.53 -9.25 16.10
C GLU A 207 -31.60 -10.09 14.82
N ALA A 208 -31.24 -9.53 13.67
CA ALA A 208 -31.13 -10.24 12.40
C ALA A 208 -30.01 -11.31 12.46
N VAL A 209 -28.86 -10.99 13.08
CA VAL A 209 -27.76 -11.95 13.29
C VAL A 209 -28.20 -13.11 14.17
N LEU A 210 -28.82 -12.83 15.32
CA LEU A 210 -29.34 -13.87 16.24
C LEU A 210 -30.36 -14.78 15.54
N GLY A 211 -31.25 -14.21 14.72
CA GLY A 211 -32.23 -14.98 13.94
C GLY A 211 -31.61 -15.96 12.94
N ARG A 212 -30.38 -15.68 12.48
CA ARG A 212 -29.64 -16.51 11.51
C ARG A 212 -28.51 -17.33 12.11
N MET A 213 -28.32 -17.30 13.42
CA MET A 213 -27.17 -17.95 14.08
C MET A 213 -27.06 -19.45 13.78
N ALA A 214 -28.19 -20.15 13.68
CA ALA A 214 -28.20 -21.58 13.34
C ALA A 214 -27.69 -21.84 11.90
N GLU A 215 -28.04 -20.97 10.93
CA GLU A 215 -27.52 -21.05 9.56
C GLU A 215 -26.01 -20.76 9.53
N ILE A 216 -25.58 -19.72 10.24
CA ILE A 216 -24.16 -19.30 10.31
C ILE A 216 -23.33 -20.43 10.89
N THR A 217 -23.76 -21.02 12.01
CA THR A 217 -23.07 -22.15 12.66
C THR A 217 -23.04 -23.39 11.76
N SER A 218 -24.12 -23.67 11.00
CA SER A 218 -24.13 -24.79 10.04
C SER A 218 -23.16 -24.58 8.91
N ALA A 219 -23.16 -23.38 8.30
CA ALA A 219 -22.27 -23.03 7.20
C ALA A 219 -20.79 -23.10 7.63
N GLN A 220 -20.48 -22.61 8.83
CA GLN A 220 -19.13 -22.67 9.37
C GLN A 220 -18.67 -24.12 9.62
N LYS A 221 -19.54 -24.97 10.16
CA LYS A 221 -19.23 -26.39 10.37
C LYS A 221 -19.04 -27.15 9.06
N GLU A 222 -19.84 -26.85 8.03
CA GLU A 222 -19.71 -27.46 6.71
C GLU A 222 -18.39 -27.05 6.03
N LEU A 223 -18.03 -25.78 6.11
CA LEU A 223 -16.75 -25.25 5.61
C LEU A 223 -15.57 -25.91 6.33
N ASP A 224 -15.63 -26.06 7.65
CA ASP A 224 -14.62 -26.73 8.47
C ASP A 224 -14.42 -28.19 8.04
N GLN A 225 -15.51 -28.92 7.85
CA GLN A 225 -15.46 -30.31 7.39
C GLN A 225 -14.82 -30.42 6.01
N TYR A 226 -15.18 -29.54 5.09
CA TYR A 226 -14.60 -29.50 3.75
C TYR A 226 -13.10 -29.17 3.79
N ALA A 227 -12.70 -28.12 4.51
CA ALA A 227 -11.30 -27.73 4.63
C ALA A 227 -10.45 -28.83 5.28
N THR A 228 -11.00 -29.53 6.29
CA THR A 228 -10.35 -30.71 6.91
C THR A 228 -10.15 -31.84 5.92
N ALA A 229 -11.15 -32.15 5.11
CA ALA A 229 -11.06 -33.18 4.07
C ALA A 229 -10.05 -32.79 2.97
N LEU A 230 -10.05 -31.53 2.54
CA LEU A 230 -9.09 -31.00 1.55
C LEU A 230 -7.65 -31.10 2.05
N VAL A 231 -7.37 -30.73 3.30
CA VAL A 231 -6.04 -30.88 3.90
C VAL A 231 -5.62 -32.34 3.97
N ALA A 232 -6.53 -33.27 4.32
CA ALA A 232 -6.24 -34.71 4.37
C ALA A 232 -5.90 -35.25 2.97
N ASP A 233 -6.65 -34.85 1.95
CA ASP A 233 -6.40 -35.23 0.55
C ASP A 233 -5.02 -34.76 0.09
N ARG A 234 -4.70 -33.47 0.27
CA ARG A 234 -3.41 -32.87 -0.15
C ARG A 234 -2.21 -33.42 0.59
N LYS A 235 -2.38 -33.93 1.82
CA LYS A 235 -1.33 -34.70 2.51
C LYS A 235 -1.03 -36.03 1.85
N GLY A 236 -2.06 -36.69 1.30
CA GLY A 236 -1.93 -37.96 0.59
C GLY A 236 -1.49 -37.83 -0.86
N CYS A 237 -1.96 -36.79 -1.53
CA CYS A 237 -1.72 -36.52 -2.97
C CYS A 237 -1.53 -35.03 -3.21
N PRO A 238 -0.29 -34.49 -3.14
CA PRO A 238 -0.02 -33.10 -3.40
C PRO A 238 -0.35 -32.69 -4.84
N HIS A 239 -0.97 -31.52 -5.01
CA HIS A 239 -1.25 -30.87 -6.28
C HIS A 239 -0.39 -29.62 -6.46
N SER A 240 -0.54 -28.92 -7.58
CA SER A 240 0.08 -27.61 -7.80
C SER A 240 -0.89 -26.51 -7.36
N ASP A 241 -1.14 -26.43 -6.04
CA ASP A 241 -2.08 -25.50 -5.42
C ASP A 241 -1.58 -24.98 -4.07
N LEU A 242 -2.21 -23.90 -3.57
CA LEU A 242 -1.83 -23.27 -2.31
C LEU A 242 -1.95 -24.23 -1.11
N VAL A 243 -3.00 -25.06 -1.07
CA VAL A 243 -3.19 -25.98 0.07
C VAL A 243 -2.05 -27.00 0.11
N SER A 244 -1.62 -27.53 -1.04
CA SER A 244 -0.45 -28.39 -1.14
C SER A 244 0.84 -27.70 -0.70
N ASP A 245 1.03 -26.45 -1.12
CA ASP A 245 2.17 -25.62 -0.71
C ASP A 245 2.17 -25.40 0.82
N LEU A 246 1.01 -25.11 1.41
CA LEU A 246 0.87 -24.90 2.84
C LEU A 246 1.09 -26.20 3.63
N VAL A 247 0.59 -27.33 3.14
CA VAL A 247 0.82 -28.66 3.73
C VAL A 247 2.31 -29.02 3.72
N GLN A 248 3.05 -28.59 2.70
CA GLN A 248 4.49 -28.86 2.56
C GLN A 248 5.34 -27.74 3.18
N ALA A 249 4.75 -26.57 3.49
CA ALA A 249 5.48 -25.45 4.04
C ALA A 249 6.19 -25.81 5.33
N SER A 250 7.48 -25.59 5.38
CA SER A 250 8.30 -25.77 6.56
C SER A 250 9.38 -24.72 6.63
N TYR A 251 9.68 -24.25 7.84
CA TYR A 251 10.73 -23.31 8.12
C TYR A 251 11.46 -23.71 9.39
N GLU A 252 12.77 -23.98 9.32
CA GLU A 252 13.57 -24.37 10.49
C GLU A 252 12.94 -25.53 11.30
N GLU A 253 12.40 -26.55 10.61
CA GLU A 253 11.67 -27.70 11.17
C GLU A 253 10.25 -27.39 11.68
N ASP A 254 9.79 -26.14 11.61
CA ASP A 254 8.43 -25.73 11.94
C ASP A 254 7.47 -25.94 10.77
N ARG A 255 6.25 -26.42 11.05
CA ARG A 255 5.18 -26.69 10.08
C ARG A 255 3.84 -26.25 10.65
N LEU A 256 2.89 -25.97 9.75
CA LEU A 256 1.51 -25.75 10.16
C LEU A 256 0.88 -27.05 10.67
N SER A 257 0.20 -26.97 11.80
CA SER A 257 -0.68 -28.04 12.29
C SER A 257 -1.90 -28.21 11.37
N VAL A 258 -2.67 -29.29 11.54
CA VAL A 258 -3.91 -29.47 10.75
C VAL A 258 -4.91 -28.36 11.06
N ASP A 259 -5.06 -28.02 12.33
CA ASP A 259 -5.99 -26.98 12.77
C ASP A 259 -5.60 -25.61 12.24
N GLU A 260 -4.31 -25.27 12.24
CA GLU A 260 -3.80 -24.04 11.64
C GLU A 260 -4.01 -24.00 10.12
N LEU A 261 -3.85 -25.13 9.42
CA LEU A 261 -4.11 -25.24 7.98
C LEU A 261 -5.58 -25.00 7.66
N VAL A 262 -6.49 -25.67 8.39
CA VAL A 262 -7.93 -25.51 8.21
C VAL A 262 -8.34 -24.06 8.48
N ALA A 263 -7.94 -23.51 9.64
CA ALA A 263 -8.24 -22.12 9.98
C ALA A 263 -7.66 -21.10 8.98
N MET A 264 -6.53 -21.42 8.36
CA MET A 264 -5.93 -20.57 7.34
C MET A 264 -6.72 -20.61 6.03
N ILE A 265 -7.18 -21.79 5.59
CA ILE A 265 -8.03 -21.94 4.41
C ILE A 265 -9.34 -21.17 4.60
N GLU A 266 -9.99 -21.31 5.74
CA GLU A 266 -11.20 -20.57 6.08
C GLU A 266 -10.97 -19.05 6.06
N ALA A 267 -9.89 -18.58 6.71
CA ALA A 267 -9.55 -17.17 6.76
C ALA A 267 -9.27 -16.58 5.36
N ILE A 268 -8.59 -17.32 4.48
CA ILE A 268 -8.30 -16.89 3.11
C ILE A 268 -9.58 -16.80 2.29
N LEU A 269 -10.44 -17.81 2.35
CA LEU A 269 -11.72 -17.82 1.65
C LEU A 269 -12.57 -16.62 2.04
N LEU A 270 -12.75 -16.41 3.34
CA LEU A 270 -13.56 -15.30 3.85
C LEU A 270 -12.93 -13.95 3.50
N ALA A 271 -11.66 -13.73 3.82
CA ALA A 271 -10.99 -12.43 3.62
C ALA A 271 -10.91 -12.01 2.14
N GLY A 272 -10.75 -12.95 1.21
CA GLY A 272 -10.56 -12.68 -0.22
C GLY A 272 -11.85 -12.41 -0.98
N THR A 273 -13.02 -12.78 -0.43
CA THR A 273 -14.27 -12.74 -1.15
C THR A 273 -15.00 -11.40 -1.01
N ASP A 274 -15.43 -11.05 0.21
CA ASP A 274 -16.31 -9.90 0.42
C ASP A 274 -15.62 -8.56 0.20
N THR A 275 -14.36 -8.46 0.52
CA THR A 275 -13.57 -7.24 0.34
C THR A 275 -13.42 -6.89 -1.15
N THR A 276 -13.05 -7.85 -2.00
CA THR A 276 -12.82 -7.63 -3.43
C THR A 276 -14.13 -7.33 -4.17
N ARG A 277 -15.23 -8.06 -3.89
CA ARG A 277 -16.52 -7.80 -4.53
C ARG A 277 -17.06 -6.40 -4.23
N ASN A 278 -16.98 -5.95 -2.97
CA ASN A 278 -17.43 -4.61 -2.60
C ASN A 278 -16.51 -3.52 -3.16
N GLN A 279 -15.19 -3.77 -3.23
CA GLN A 279 -14.25 -2.82 -3.85
C GLN A 279 -14.49 -2.68 -5.35
N LEU A 280 -14.74 -3.77 -6.06
CA LEU A 280 -15.05 -3.75 -7.48
C LEU A 280 -16.35 -2.99 -7.75
N GLY A 281 -17.43 -3.28 -7.00
CA GLY A 281 -18.68 -2.56 -7.11
C GLY A 281 -18.56 -1.07 -6.81
N SER A 282 -17.80 -0.71 -5.77
CA SER A 282 -17.54 0.67 -5.40
C SER A 282 -16.74 1.42 -6.48
N LEU A 283 -15.74 0.79 -7.08
CA LEU A 283 -14.97 1.34 -8.20
C LEU A 283 -15.89 1.63 -9.40
N LEU A 284 -16.72 0.67 -9.80
CA LEU A 284 -17.63 0.83 -10.94
C LEU A 284 -18.71 1.90 -10.67
N ALA A 285 -19.21 1.99 -9.43
CA ALA A 285 -20.13 3.05 -9.03
C ALA A 285 -19.50 4.44 -9.17
N VAL A 286 -18.26 4.61 -8.75
CA VAL A 286 -17.54 5.89 -8.93
C VAL A 286 -17.27 6.18 -10.40
N LEU A 287 -16.79 5.20 -11.17
CA LEU A 287 -16.52 5.39 -12.61
C LEU A 287 -17.78 5.77 -13.40
N ALA A 288 -18.95 5.30 -12.99
CA ALA A 288 -20.24 5.71 -13.59
C ALA A 288 -20.51 7.21 -13.42
N THR A 289 -20.00 7.83 -12.35
CA THR A 289 -20.09 9.28 -12.11
C THR A 289 -18.95 10.08 -12.73
N GLN A 290 -17.94 9.39 -13.30
CA GLN A 290 -16.71 9.98 -13.84
C GLN A 290 -16.46 9.57 -15.31
N PRO A 291 -17.40 9.85 -16.25
CA PRO A 291 -17.34 9.34 -17.61
C PRO A 291 -16.07 9.78 -18.37
N ALA A 292 -15.54 10.97 -18.07
CA ALA A 292 -14.30 11.43 -18.67
C ALA A 292 -13.09 10.59 -18.23
N GLN A 293 -13.00 10.21 -16.95
CA GLN A 293 -11.94 9.34 -16.45
C GLN A 293 -12.12 7.91 -16.97
N TYR A 294 -13.36 7.43 -17.06
CA TYR A 294 -13.67 6.13 -17.68
C TYR A 294 -13.20 6.06 -19.14
N GLN A 295 -13.47 7.07 -19.94
CA GLN A 295 -13.02 7.14 -21.34
C GLN A 295 -11.48 7.16 -21.43
N ARG A 296 -10.81 7.91 -20.58
CA ARG A 296 -9.34 7.92 -20.53
C ARG A 296 -8.74 6.55 -20.19
N LEU A 297 -9.35 5.81 -19.28
CA LEU A 297 -8.96 4.42 -18.96
C LEU A 297 -9.14 3.48 -20.16
N ARG A 298 -10.15 3.72 -20.99
CA ARG A 298 -10.34 2.97 -22.23
C ARG A 298 -9.27 3.28 -23.28
N GLU A 299 -8.84 4.52 -23.37
CA GLU A 299 -7.82 4.99 -24.33
C GLU A 299 -6.40 4.62 -23.87
N ASP A 300 -6.14 4.64 -22.58
CA ASP A 300 -4.84 4.34 -22.00
C ASP A 300 -4.95 3.35 -20.80
N ARG A 301 -4.74 2.08 -21.09
CA ARG A 301 -4.77 1.00 -20.08
C ARG A 301 -3.64 1.09 -19.06
N SER A 302 -2.58 1.86 -19.33
CA SER A 302 -1.50 2.07 -18.36
C SER A 302 -1.96 2.83 -17.11
N LEU A 303 -3.11 3.51 -17.17
CA LEU A 303 -3.74 4.21 -16.05
C LEU A 303 -4.55 3.29 -15.12
N VAL A 304 -4.84 2.05 -15.53
CA VAL A 304 -5.64 1.11 -14.73
C VAL A 304 -5.06 0.85 -13.34
N PRO A 305 -3.76 0.58 -13.17
CA PRO A 305 -3.20 0.43 -11.81
C PRO A 305 -3.40 1.68 -10.95
N ALA A 306 -3.25 2.88 -11.52
CA ALA A 306 -3.47 4.14 -10.81
C ALA A 306 -4.93 4.33 -10.38
N ALA A 307 -5.88 3.98 -11.25
CA ALA A 307 -7.31 4.02 -10.93
C ALA A 307 -7.68 3.06 -9.79
N ILE A 308 -7.06 1.87 -9.74
CA ILE A 308 -7.25 0.92 -8.65
C ILE A 308 -6.77 1.51 -7.31
N GLU A 309 -5.53 2.04 -7.25
CA GLU A 309 -5.00 2.65 -6.03
C GLU A 309 -5.85 3.86 -5.59
N GLU A 310 -6.30 4.68 -6.53
CA GLU A 310 -7.19 5.80 -6.22
C GLU A 310 -8.56 5.36 -5.73
N SER A 311 -9.12 4.28 -6.28
CA SER A 311 -10.39 3.73 -5.79
C SER A 311 -10.27 3.18 -4.37
N LEU A 312 -9.16 2.51 -4.05
CA LEU A 312 -8.87 2.01 -2.71
C LEU A 312 -8.74 3.15 -1.69
N ARG A 313 -8.18 4.28 -2.11
CA ARG A 313 -8.08 5.49 -1.27
C ARG A 313 -9.44 6.17 -1.10
N TYR A 314 -10.13 6.44 -2.22
CA TYR A 314 -11.32 7.30 -2.29
C TYR A 314 -12.58 6.60 -1.80
N ILE A 315 -12.74 5.31 -2.13
CA ILE A 315 -13.93 4.54 -1.83
C ILE A 315 -13.58 3.09 -1.39
N GLY A 316 -12.48 2.93 -0.65
CA GLY A 316 -12.03 1.62 -0.18
C GLY A 316 -13.13 0.84 0.53
N ALA A 317 -13.33 -0.43 0.21
CA ALA A 317 -14.39 -1.26 0.77
C ALA A 317 -14.23 -1.49 2.28
N VAL A 318 -12.99 -1.57 2.78
CA VAL A 318 -12.73 -1.67 4.23
C VAL A 318 -12.71 -0.27 4.83
N ARG A 319 -13.81 0.12 5.47
CA ARG A 319 -14.02 1.45 6.05
C ARG A 319 -13.33 1.64 7.37
N THR A 320 -13.46 0.62 8.20
CA THR A 320 -12.93 0.65 9.57
C THR A 320 -12.30 -0.70 9.91
N THR A 321 -11.37 -0.66 10.84
CA THR A 321 -10.89 -1.84 11.56
C THR A 321 -10.78 -1.47 13.04
N ALA A 322 -10.72 -2.45 13.91
CA ALA A 322 -10.63 -2.19 15.34
C ALA A 322 -9.29 -2.67 15.92
N ARG A 323 -8.84 -2.03 16.98
CA ARG A 323 -7.68 -2.42 17.78
C ARG A 323 -8.01 -2.30 19.25
N VAL A 324 -7.33 -3.12 20.05
CA VAL A 324 -7.42 -3.11 21.52
C VAL A 324 -6.05 -2.74 22.07
N ALA A 325 -6.02 -1.81 23.01
CA ALA A 325 -4.80 -1.45 23.73
C ALA A 325 -4.43 -2.60 24.69
N SER A 326 -3.29 -3.24 24.47
CA SER A 326 -2.82 -4.33 25.32
C SER A 326 -2.17 -3.85 26.63
N ALA A 327 -1.89 -2.57 26.74
CA ALA A 327 -1.33 -1.87 27.90
C ALA A 327 -1.83 -0.44 27.91
N ASP A 328 -1.52 0.29 28.96
CA ASP A 328 -1.73 1.75 28.99
C ASP A 328 -0.89 2.42 27.92
N LEU A 329 -1.53 3.15 27.01
CA LEU A 329 -0.88 3.77 25.86
C LEU A 329 -1.24 5.27 25.77
N THR A 330 -0.31 6.04 25.22
CA THR A 330 -0.57 7.45 24.91
C THR A 330 -0.23 7.67 23.43
N VAL A 331 -1.19 8.17 22.65
CA VAL A 331 -1.04 8.53 21.24
C VAL A 331 -1.35 10.00 21.10
N ASN A 332 -0.41 10.78 20.60
CA ASN A 332 -0.57 12.24 20.36
C ASN A 332 -1.29 13.00 21.51
N GLY A 333 -0.87 12.75 22.77
CA GLY A 333 -1.41 13.42 23.95
C GLY A 333 -2.76 12.88 24.47
N VAL A 334 -3.33 11.84 23.84
CA VAL A 334 -4.53 11.14 24.34
C VAL A 334 -4.12 9.83 25.01
N PHE A 335 -4.60 9.64 26.22
CA PHE A 335 -4.33 8.44 27.02
C PHE A 335 -5.43 7.39 26.81
N PHE A 336 -5.02 6.18 26.53
CA PHE A 336 -5.84 4.99 26.31
C PHE A 336 -5.48 3.95 27.38
N PRO A 337 -6.34 3.70 28.34
CA PRO A 337 -6.13 2.61 29.29
C PRO A 337 -6.05 1.23 28.60
N ALA A 338 -5.36 0.29 29.23
CA ALA A 338 -5.37 -1.11 28.79
C ALA A 338 -6.82 -1.61 28.63
N GLY A 339 -7.07 -2.44 27.61
CA GLY A 339 -8.41 -2.91 27.27
C GLY A 339 -9.27 -1.93 26.47
N THR A 340 -8.80 -0.69 26.21
CA THR A 340 -9.56 0.26 25.38
C THR A 340 -9.61 -0.25 23.94
N THR A 341 -10.83 -0.43 23.43
CA THR A 341 -11.07 -0.71 22.01
C THR A 341 -11.22 0.60 21.25
N VAL A 342 -10.52 0.75 20.13
CA VAL A 342 -10.65 1.89 19.22
C VAL A 342 -11.00 1.41 17.82
N LEU A 343 -11.87 2.18 17.15
CA LEU A 343 -12.13 2.02 15.73
C LEU A 343 -11.12 2.88 14.95
N LEU A 344 -10.55 2.33 13.91
CA LEU A 344 -9.64 3.03 13.00
C LEU A 344 -10.37 3.28 11.69
N GLY A 345 -10.69 4.52 11.40
CA GLY A 345 -11.36 4.93 10.17
C GLY A 345 -10.40 4.95 8.99
N LEU A 346 -10.13 3.81 8.38
CA LEU A 346 -9.16 3.66 7.27
C LEU A 346 -9.51 4.55 6.08
N HIS A 347 -10.81 4.60 5.73
CA HIS A 347 -11.32 5.44 4.67
C HIS A 347 -11.22 6.94 5.05
N ALA A 348 -11.69 7.32 6.24
CA ALA A 348 -11.62 8.70 6.71
C ALA A 348 -10.17 9.20 6.76
N ALA A 349 -9.24 8.38 7.26
CA ALA A 349 -7.82 8.66 7.23
C ALA A 349 -7.26 8.80 5.80
N GLY A 350 -7.73 8.00 4.85
CA GLY A 350 -7.36 8.12 3.43
C GLY A 350 -7.83 9.42 2.78
N LEU A 351 -9.01 9.91 3.16
CA LEU A 351 -9.56 11.18 2.68
C LEU A 351 -8.98 12.41 3.40
N SER A 352 -8.46 12.26 4.63
CA SER A 352 -7.91 13.36 5.43
C SER A 352 -6.56 13.88 4.95
N GLN A 353 -6.05 13.39 3.83
CA GLN A 353 -4.80 13.86 3.26
C GLN A 353 -4.95 15.26 2.64
N PRO A 354 -3.89 16.10 2.71
CA PRO A 354 -3.98 17.49 2.25
C PRO A 354 -4.29 17.56 0.75
N GLU A 355 -5.02 18.58 0.37
CA GLU A 355 -5.41 19.03 -0.97
C GLU A 355 -6.18 18.00 -1.83
N ASN A 356 -7.48 18.24 -2.01
CA ASN A 356 -8.40 17.44 -2.84
C ASN A 356 -8.62 15.97 -2.40
N GLY A 357 -8.46 15.64 -1.11
CA GLY A 357 -8.68 14.30 -0.58
C GLY A 357 -10.07 13.71 -0.92
N PHE A 358 -11.08 14.57 -1.05
CA PHE A 358 -12.47 14.23 -1.38
C PHE A 358 -12.75 14.13 -2.89
N ARG A 359 -11.73 14.15 -3.73
CA ARG A 359 -11.89 14.04 -5.18
C ARG A 359 -11.30 12.73 -5.67
N PHE A 360 -12.03 12.01 -6.52
CA PHE A 360 -11.52 10.88 -7.26
C PHE A 360 -10.70 11.37 -8.44
N ASP A 361 -9.41 11.06 -8.49
CA ASP A 361 -8.49 11.53 -9.52
C ASP A 361 -7.43 10.47 -9.85
N ILE A 362 -7.54 9.87 -11.03
CA ILE A 362 -6.61 8.83 -11.49
C ILE A 362 -5.19 9.34 -11.75
N ASP A 363 -5.02 10.65 -11.91
CA ASP A 363 -3.71 11.30 -12.13
C ASP A 363 -3.08 11.84 -10.84
N ARG A 364 -3.68 11.58 -9.69
CA ARG A 364 -3.15 12.07 -8.42
C ARG A 364 -1.71 11.64 -8.19
N ASP A 365 -0.79 12.59 -8.08
CA ASP A 365 0.65 12.36 -7.89
C ASP A 365 1.10 12.41 -6.43
N ASP A 366 0.36 13.11 -5.55
CA ASP A 366 0.65 13.32 -4.12
C ASP A 366 0.19 12.16 -3.22
N ARG A 367 0.20 10.95 -3.74
CA ARG A 367 -0.32 9.77 -3.03
C ARG A 367 0.54 9.41 -1.83
N ALA A 368 0.15 9.87 -0.63
CA ALA A 368 0.53 9.10 0.54
C ALA A 368 -0.12 7.70 0.42
N PRO A 369 0.57 6.62 0.84
CA PRO A 369 0.01 5.28 0.75
C PRO A 369 -1.36 5.21 1.42
N HIS A 370 -2.39 4.76 0.71
CA HIS A 370 -3.70 4.56 1.33
C HIS A 370 -3.65 3.47 2.39
N LEU A 371 -4.59 3.50 3.33
CA LEU A 371 -4.66 2.55 4.44
C LEU A 371 -5.65 1.40 4.21
N ALA A 372 -6.22 1.26 3.01
CA ALA A 372 -7.22 0.24 2.71
C ALA A 372 -6.75 -1.20 2.95
N PHE A 373 -5.45 -1.47 2.82
CA PHE A 373 -4.85 -2.77 3.15
C PHE A 373 -4.27 -2.83 4.57
N GLY A 374 -4.56 -1.86 5.42
CA GLY A 374 -3.95 -1.74 6.73
C GLY A 374 -2.45 -1.46 6.66
N GLN A 375 -1.76 -1.56 7.79
CA GLN A 375 -0.30 -1.45 7.91
C GLN A 375 0.23 -2.31 9.07
N GLY A 376 1.56 -2.41 9.19
CA GLY A 376 2.22 -3.14 10.27
C GLY A 376 2.16 -4.66 10.09
N ALA A 377 2.11 -5.39 11.20
CA ALA A 377 2.13 -6.85 11.20
C ALA A 377 0.96 -7.44 10.43
N HIS A 378 -0.22 -6.87 10.58
CA HIS A 378 -1.46 -7.31 9.93
C HIS A 378 -1.75 -6.62 8.58
N HIS A 379 -0.73 -6.08 7.88
CA HIS A 379 -0.93 -5.62 6.50
C HIS A 379 -1.50 -6.75 5.65
N CYS A 380 -2.48 -6.46 4.80
CA CYS A 380 -3.21 -7.44 3.99
C CYS A 380 -2.25 -8.40 3.27
N LEU A 381 -2.43 -9.70 3.52
CA LEU A 381 -1.64 -10.75 2.88
C LEU A 381 -1.94 -10.83 1.38
N GLY A 382 -3.23 -10.69 1.00
CA GLY A 382 -3.74 -10.77 -0.36
C GLY A 382 -3.64 -9.48 -1.17
N ALA A 383 -2.91 -8.45 -0.69
CA ALA A 383 -2.90 -7.14 -1.37
C ALA A 383 -2.45 -7.18 -2.84
N ALA A 384 -1.54 -8.08 -3.20
CA ALA A 384 -1.11 -8.27 -4.59
C ALA A 384 -2.19 -8.95 -5.43
N LEU A 385 -2.84 -9.98 -4.87
CA LEU A 385 -3.93 -10.71 -5.52
C LEU A 385 -5.12 -9.79 -5.77
N ALA A 386 -5.58 -9.05 -4.75
CA ALA A 386 -6.70 -8.12 -4.88
C ALA A 386 -6.46 -7.06 -5.95
N ARG A 387 -5.23 -6.52 -6.05
CA ARG A 387 -4.87 -5.59 -7.13
C ARG A 387 -4.95 -6.24 -8.50
N ALA A 388 -4.47 -7.48 -8.64
CA ALA A 388 -4.53 -8.22 -9.90
C ALA A 388 -5.99 -8.49 -10.29
N GLU A 389 -6.82 -8.96 -9.37
CA GLU A 389 -8.25 -9.17 -9.58
C GLU A 389 -8.96 -7.90 -10.05
N LEU A 390 -8.80 -6.80 -9.34
CA LEU A 390 -9.42 -5.52 -9.68
C LEU A 390 -8.94 -4.98 -11.04
N GLN A 391 -7.65 -5.16 -11.37
CA GLN A 391 -7.09 -4.74 -12.65
C GLN A 391 -7.68 -5.55 -13.80
N GLU A 392 -7.75 -6.89 -13.68
CA GLU A 392 -8.30 -7.73 -14.74
C GLU A 392 -9.80 -7.54 -14.91
N ALA A 393 -10.56 -7.43 -13.80
CA ALA A 393 -11.99 -7.12 -13.85
C ALA A 393 -12.26 -5.77 -14.54
N LEU A 394 -11.49 -4.73 -14.18
CA LEU A 394 -11.64 -3.43 -14.81
C LEU A 394 -11.20 -3.46 -16.29
N ASN A 395 -10.13 -4.14 -16.64
CA ASN A 395 -9.69 -4.28 -18.02
C ASN A 395 -10.77 -4.97 -18.88
N SER A 396 -11.35 -6.07 -18.41
CA SER A 396 -12.44 -6.76 -19.11
C SER A 396 -13.67 -5.86 -19.25
N PHE A 397 -14.03 -5.12 -18.22
CA PHE A 397 -15.13 -4.18 -18.28
C PHE A 397 -14.89 -3.05 -19.31
N LEU A 398 -13.69 -2.49 -19.32
CA LEU A 398 -13.26 -1.46 -20.27
C LEU A 398 -13.18 -1.98 -21.72
N ASP A 399 -12.88 -3.27 -21.91
CA ASP A 399 -12.86 -3.91 -23.24
C ASP A 399 -14.26 -4.11 -23.81
N LEU A 400 -15.20 -4.56 -22.98
CA LEU A 400 -16.52 -5.01 -23.41
C LEU A 400 -17.61 -3.93 -23.33
N VAL A 401 -17.45 -2.93 -22.45
CA VAL A 401 -18.44 -1.88 -22.24
C VAL A 401 -17.91 -0.54 -22.78
N PRO A 402 -18.42 -0.07 -23.94
CA PRO A 402 -17.91 1.16 -24.59
C PRO A 402 -18.19 2.42 -23.78
N ALA A 403 -19.39 2.53 -23.22
CA ALA A 403 -19.82 3.57 -22.31
C ALA A 403 -21.02 3.03 -21.51
N PHE A 404 -21.22 3.56 -20.31
CA PHE A 404 -22.34 3.14 -19.48
C PHE A 404 -22.82 4.27 -18.58
N ARG A 405 -24.06 4.14 -18.13
CA ARG A 405 -24.65 4.99 -17.09
C ARG A 405 -25.43 4.14 -16.11
N LEU A 406 -25.66 4.67 -14.93
CA LEU A 406 -26.56 4.03 -13.98
C LEU A 406 -28.00 4.23 -14.43
N SER A 407 -28.79 3.15 -14.43
CA SER A 407 -30.22 3.18 -14.75
C SER A 407 -31.11 3.46 -13.53
N ALA A 408 -30.52 3.38 -12.31
CA ALA A 408 -31.15 3.74 -11.04
C ALA A 408 -30.08 4.25 -10.06
N PRO A 409 -30.46 4.96 -8.99
CA PRO A 409 -29.54 5.28 -7.88
C PRO A 409 -28.90 4.02 -7.31
N VAL A 410 -27.65 4.13 -6.88
CA VAL A 410 -26.93 3.01 -6.23
C VAL A 410 -27.61 2.69 -4.90
N SER A 411 -27.97 1.42 -4.70
CA SER A 411 -28.34 0.95 -3.37
C SER A 411 -27.09 0.53 -2.63
N TRP A 412 -26.81 1.18 -1.51
CA TRP A 412 -25.67 0.85 -0.67
C TRP A 412 -26.09 -0.04 0.50
N LYS A 413 -25.20 -0.96 0.89
CA LYS A 413 -25.41 -1.74 2.12
C LYS A 413 -25.49 -0.79 3.33
N PRO A 414 -26.23 -1.15 4.39
CA PRO A 414 -26.11 -0.45 5.66
C PRO A 414 -24.64 -0.42 6.10
N LEU A 415 -24.21 0.66 6.75
CA LEU A 415 -22.85 0.72 7.27
C LEU A 415 -22.71 -0.29 8.40
N SER A 416 -22.09 -1.44 8.10
CA SER A 416 -21.80 -2.49 9.06
C SER A 416 -20.34 -2.46 9.51
N MET A 417 -19.96 -3.40 10.38
CA MET A 417 -18.68 -3.53 11.07
C MET A 417 -17.44 -3.59 10.14
N GLY A 418 -17.31 -2.64 9.21
CA GLY A 418 -16.03 -2.38 8.55
C GLY A 418 -15.97 -2.63 7.05
N ILE A 419 -16.79 -3.52 6.46
CA ILE A 419 -16.81 -3.78 5.00
C ILE A 419 -18.08 -3.18 4.41
N TRP A 420 -17.93 -2.34 3.38
CA TRP A 420 -19.04 -1.63 2.77
C TRP A 420 -18.90 -1.53 1.26
N GLY A 421 -20.03 -1.50 0.56
CA GLY A 421 -20.10 -1.39 -0.87
C GLY A 421 -21.56 -1.38 -1.36
N PRO A 422 -21.78 -1.30 -2.67
CA PRO A 422 -23.13 -1.31 -3.22
C PRO A 422 -23.79 -2.69 -3.02
N GLU A 423 -25.09 -2.66 -2.72
CA GLU A 423 -25.94 -3.82 -2.68
C GLU A 423 -26.49 -4.15 -4.07
N THR A 424 -26.88 -3.10 -4.83
CA THR A 424 -27.25 -3.20 -6.24
C THR A 424 -26.62 -2.05 -7.03
N LEU A 425 -26.24 -2.35 -8.27
CA LEU A 425 -25.66 -1.37 -9.18
C LEU A 425 -26.22 -1.58 -10.59
N LEU A 426 -27.42 -1.04 -10.80
CA LEU A 426 -28.12 -1.18 -12.07
C LEU A 426 -27.53 -0.25 -13.12
N PHE A 427 -27.12 -0.80 -14.25
CA PHE A 427 -26.51 -0.05 -15.33
C PHE A 427 -27.10 -0.38 -16.69
N GLU A 428 -26.93 0.52 -17.64
CA GLU A 428 -27.20 0.30 -19.05
C GLU A 428 -26.01 0.75 -19.89
N ILE A 429 -25.75 0.02 -20.98
CA ILE A 429 -24.72 0.35 -21.94
C ILE A 429 -25.25 1.44 -22.87
N THR A 430 -24.42 2.47 -23.12
CA THR A 430 -24.77 3.57 -24.03
C THR A 430 -23.86 3.55 -25.25
N GLU A 431 -24.45 3.73 -26.45
CA GLU A 431 -23.68 3.74 -27.70
C GLU A 431 -22.94 5.05 -27.96
N ASN A 432 -23.30 6.12 -27.27
CA ASN A 432 -22.81 7.47 -27.55
C ASN A 432 -22.11 8.07 -26.34
N THR A 433 -20.86 8.42 -26.52
CA THR A 433 -20.11 9.41 -25.73
C THR A 433 -20.62 10.85 -25.95
N GLU A 434 -21.88 11.07 -26.26
CA GLU A 434 -22.49 12.35 -25.94
C GLU A 434 -22.55 12.45 -24.41
N LEU A 435 -21.38 12.70 -23.86
CA LEU A 435 -21.23 13.37 -22.59
C LEU A 435 -22.09 14.62 -22.72
N GLY A 436 -23.31 14.56 -22.18
CA GLY A 436 -23.98 15.78 -21.77
C GLY A 436 -22.88 16.55 -21.04
N ALA A 437 -22.54 17.73 -21.55
CA ALA A 437 -21.65 18.62 -20.83
C ALA A 437 -22.12 18.54 -19.36
N PRO A 438 -21.21 18.31 -18.39
CA PRO A 438 -21.61 18.24 -17.01
C PRO A 438 -22.55 19.42 -16.79
N GLU A 439 -23.81 19.18 -16.43
CA GLU A 439 -24.62 20.23 -15.85
C GLU A 439 -23.75 20.73 -14.71
N ASP A 440 -23.29 21.96 -14.88
CA ASP A 440 -22.44 22.72 -13.98
C ASP A 440 -22.90 22.37 -12.56
N PRO A 441 -22.10 21.72 -11.73
CA PRO A 441 -22.47 21.50 -10.33
C PRO A 441 -22.44 22.89 -9.66
N LYS A 442 -23.43 23.69 -9.98
CA LYS A 442 -23.75 24.91 -9.28
C LYS A 442 -24.56 24.52 -8.07
N ASP A 443 -23.89 23.99 -7.10
CA ASP A 443 -24.28 24.25 -5.70
C ASP A 443 -23.23 23.62 -4.80
N GLY A 444 -22.36 24.48 -4.33
CA GLY A 444 -21.62 24.28 -3.11
C GLY A 444 -20.24 23.65 -3.21
N LEU A 445 -19.32 24.25 -3.98
CA LEU A 445 -17.92 24.38 -3.63
C LEU A 445 -17.24 25.44 -4.48
N ALA A 446 -16.57 26.34 -3.82
CA ALA A 446 -16.00 27.59 -4.29
C ALA A 446 -15.34 27.57 -5.68
N ASP A 447 -15.75 28.51 -6.49
CA ASP A 447 -15.03 29.14 -7.61
C ASP A 447 -14.12 28.28 -8.48
N GLY A 448 -14.73 27.41 -9.30
CA GLY A 448 -14.08 26.77 -10.46
C GLY A 448 -13.72 27.73 -11.61
N LYS A 449 -13.97 29.02 -11.49
CA LYS A 449 -13.60 30.01 -12.50
C LYS A 449 -12.10 30.25 -12.64
N HIS A 450 -11.32 29.96 -11.61
CA HIS A 450 -9.86 30.11 -11.66
C HIS A 450 -9.14 28.93 -12.32
N LEU A 451 -9.72 27.73 -12.36
CA LEU A 451 -9.10 26.57 -13.00
C LEU A 451 -9.20 26.60 -14.54
N HIS A 452 -10.25 27.21 -15.08
CA HIS A 452 -10.41 27.33 -16.54
C HIS A 452 -9.48 28.40 -17.16
N GLU A 453 -9.06 29.41 -16.40
CA GLU A 453 -8.08 30.40 -16.83
C GLU A 453 -6.63 29.93 -16.60
N LEU A 454 -6.38 28.97 -15.72
CA LEU A 454 -5.06 28.38 -15.48
C LEU A 454 -4.76 27.19 -16.41
N GLY A 455 -5.78 26.61 -17.08
CA GLY A 455 -5.63 25.64 -18.16
C GLY A 455 -5.23 26.24 -19.51
N ALA A 456 -5.13 27.56 -19.61
CA ALA A 456 -4.65 28.23 -20.79
C ALA A 456 -3.12 28.13 -20.89
N ALA A 457 -2.70 27.08 -21.63
CA ALA A 457 -1.39 27.03 -22.30
C ALA A 457 -0.18 26.96 -21.34
N ALA A 458 0.03 25.80 -20.69
CA ALA A 458 1.42 25.36 -20.54
C ALA A 458 2.05 25.38 -21.98
N PRO A 459 3.26 25.96 -22.15
CA PRO A 459 3.86 26.01 -23.47
C PRO A 459 3.84 24.61 -24.09
N LYS A 460 3.47 24.50 -25.34
CA LYS A 460 3.38 23.21 -26.08
C LYS A 460 4.62 22.35 -25.88
N ALA A 461 5.78 22.95 -25.74
CA ALA A 461 7.05 22.31 -25.45
C ALA A 461 7.10 21.58 -24.08
N GLU A 462 6.47 22.11 -23.02
CA GLU A 462 6.42 21.43 -21.70
C GLU A 462 5.56 20.18 -21.76
N ASN A 463 4.42 20.24 -22.45
CA ASN A 463 3.54 19.08 -22.64
C ASN A 463 4.21 17.99 -23.47
N GLU A 464 4.87 18.36 -24.55
CA GLU A 464 5.63 17.42 -25.38
C GLU A 464 6.77 16.77 -24.60
N TRP A 465 7.42 17.54 -23.70
CA TRP A 465 8.47 17.00 -22.84
C TRP A 465 7.94 16.00 -21.83
N ILE A 466 6.86 16.32 -21.12
CA ILE A 466 6.22 15.40 -20.14
C ILE A 466 5.78 14.11 -20.83
N GLN A 467 5.15 14.18 -22.00
CA GLN A 467 4.77 13.01 -22.78
C GLN A 467 5.99 12.17 -23.21
N SER A 468 7.08 12.83 -23.62
CA SER A 468 8.32 12.11 -23.97
C SER A 468 8.95 11.41 -22.77
N ALA A 469 8.84 12.00 -21.57
CA ALA A 469 9.34 11.44 -20.30
C ALA A 469 8.60 10.16 -19.92
N HIS A 470 7.28 10.06 -20.16
CA HIS A 470 6.52 8.81 -19.97
C HIS A 470 7.10 7.67 -20.81
N GLY A 471 7.40 7.91 -22.08
CA GLY A 471 8.06 6.92 -22.94
C GLY A 471 9.48 6.54 -22.46
N VAL A 472 10.20 7.45 -21.79
CA VAL A 472 11.49 7.15 -21.16
C VAL A 472 11.31 6.25 -19.96
N ARG A 473 10.34 6.54 -19.07
CA ARG A 473 10.04 5.74 -17.88
C ARG A 473 9.66 4.30 -18.26
N GLN A 474 8.77 4.13 -19.24
CA GLN A 474 8.42 2.80 -19.76
C GLN A 474 9.63 2.02 -20.28
N ARG A 475 10.55 2.67 -21.01
CA ARG A 475 11.79 2.01 -21.48
C ARG A 475 12.73 1.63 -20.34
N ILE A 476 12.80 2.44 -19.29
CA ILE A 476 13.57 2.12 -18.09
C ILE A 476 13.00 0.88 -17.43
N VAL A 477 11.70 0.85 -17.12
CA VAL A 477 11.02 -0.29 -16.49
C VAL A 477 11.18 -1.55 -17.34
N ALA A 478 10.95 -1.50 -18.64
CA ALA A 478 11.14 -2.63 -19.55
C ALA A 478 12.62 -3.10 -19.66
N GLY A 479 13.56 -2.21 -19.36
CA GLY A 479 15.00 -2.52 -19.35
C GLY A 479 15.52 -3.14 -18.06
N VAL A 480 14.84 -2.90 -16.93
CA VAL A 480 15.28 -3.34 -15.59
C VAL A 480 15.45 -4.87 -15.50
N PRO A 481 14.55 -5.73 -15.99
CA PRO A 481 14.76 -7.17 -15.94
C PRO A 481 16.08 -7.62 -16.58
N LYS A 482 16.53 -6.94 -17.65
CA LYS A 482 17.83 -7.22 -18.28
C LYS A 482 19.02 -6.75 -17.45
N LEU A 483 18.85 -5.70 -16.65
CA LEU A 483 19.90 -5.18 -15.76
C LEU A 483 20.11 -6.08 -14.55
N ILE A 484 19.02 -6.61 -13.98
CA ILE A 484 19.01 -7.43 -12.76
C ILE A 484 19.01 -8.94 -13.05
N ASN A 485 18.96 -9.35 -14.31
CA ASN A 485 19.15 -10.77 -14.65
C ASN A 485 20.49 -11.23 -14.07
N ALA A 486 20.42 -12.12 -13.07
CA ALA A 486 21.56 -12.53 -12.28
C ALA A 486 22.63 -13.18 -13.19
N PRO A 487 23.80 -12.57 -13.33
CA PRO A 487 24.83 -13.15 -14.19
C PRO A 487 25.34 -14.43 -13.55
N THR A 488 25.70 -15.41 -14.36
CA THR A 488 26.34 -16.67 -13.91
C THR A 488 27.57 -16.35 -13.06
N PHE A 489 28.32 -15.29 -13.42
CA PHE A 489 29.45 -14.75 -12.67
C PHE A 489 29.29 -13.24 -12.44
N PRO A 490 29.15 -12.78 -11.19
CA PRO A 490 29.07 -11.35 -10.88
C PRO A 490 30.42 -10.67 -11.12
N PRO A 491 30.46 -9.31 -11.18
CA PRO A 491 31.72 -8.56 -11.30
C PRO A 491 32.62 -8.81 -10.08
N ILE A 492 33.57 -9.74 -10.20
CA ILE A 492 34.36 -10.31 -9.08
C ILE A 492 35.01 -9.22 -8.22
N GLY A 493 35.66 -8.24 -8.84
CA GLY A 493 36.33 -7.15 -8.07
C GLY A 493 35.34 -6.30 -7.27
N ARG A 494 34.11 -6.11 -7.79
CA ARG A 494 33.09 -5.35 -7.06
C ARG A 494 32.45 -6.19 -5.97
N LEU A 495 32.18 -7.46 -6.26
CA LEU A 495 31.69 -8.42 -5.27
C LEU A 495 32.66 -8.55 -4.08
N LEU A 496 33.96 -8.72 -4.34
CA LEU A 496 34.97 -8.79 -3.29
C LEU A 496 35.00 -7.53 -2.41
N ASN A 497 34.96 -6.34 -3.02
CA ASN A 497 34.93 -5.09 -2.25
C ASN A 497 33.66 -4.98 -1.39
N THR A 498 32.50 -5.36 -1.92
CA THR A 498 31.23 -5.35 -1.19
C THR A 498 31.27 -6.37 -0.05
N SER A 499 31.68 -7.60 -0.33
CA SER A 499 31.79 -8.66 0.68
C SER A 499 32.81 -8.34 1.77
N MET A 500 33.96 -7.72 1.42
CA MET A 500 34.94 -7.31 2.41
C MET A 500 34.41 -6.24 3.37
N ARG A 501 33.66 -5.24 2.86
CA ARG A 501 33.16 -4.15 3.70
C ARG A 501 32.03 -4.58 4.61
N PHE A 502 31.03 -5.28 4.08
CA PHE A 502 29.94 -5.82 4.90
C PHE A 502 30.42 -6.97 5.79
N GLY A 503 31.27 -7.84 5.27
CA GLY A 503 31.90 -8.92 6.06
C GLY A 503 32.72 -8.39 7.24
N TRP A 504 33.48 -7.31 7.03
CA TRP A 504 34.23 -6.64 8.13
C TRP A 504 33.28 -5.98 9.14
N ALA A 505 32.17 -5.36 8.68
CA ALA A 505 31.17 -4.78 9.56
C ALA A 505 30.54 -5.85 10.47
N LEU A 506 30.17 -7.01 9.91
CA LEU A 506 29.63 -8.14 10.66
C LEU A 506 30.65 -8.79 11.58
N LEU A 507 31.89 -8.99 11.11
CA LEU A 507 32.98 -9.56 11.92
C LEU A 507 33.31 -8.66 13.11
N ALA A 508 33.49 -7.36 12.86
CA ALA A 508 33.75 -6.38 13.90
C ALA A 508 32.61 -6.30 14.93
N TRP A 509 31.35 -6.36 14.47
CA TRP A 509 30.21 -6.46 15.36
C TRP A 509 30.24 -7.73 16.22
N LYS A 510 30.55 -8.89 15.64
CA LYS A 510 30.64 -10.14 16.36
C LYS A 510 31.78 -10.19 17.38
N LEU A 511 32.87 -9.55 17.08
CA LEU A 511 34.10 -9.57 17.94
C LEU A 511 34.05 -8.50 19.04
N PHE A 512 33.67 -7.26 18.69
CA PHE A 512 33.86 -6.11 19.60
C PHE A 512 32.59 -5.73 20.38
N ASP A 513 31.41 -6.17 19.92
CA ASP A 513 30.15 -5.78 20.56
C ASP A 513 29.51 -6.90 21.40
N ARG A 514 30.24 -8.02 21.65
CA ARG A 514 29.76 -9.20 22.40
C ARG A 514 29.31 -8.89 23.86
N ARG A 515 29.91 -7.87 24.47
CA ARG A 515 29.67 -7.50 25.88
C ARG A 515 28.61 -6.41 26.06
N ARG A 516 27.97 -5.94 24.98
CA ARG A 516 26.96 -4.91 25.03
C ARG A 516 25.57 -5.53 25.28
N SER A 517 24.61 -4.73 25.79
CA SER A 517 23.20 -5.13 25.85
C SER A 517 22.66 -5.47 24.44
N ALA A 518 21.58 -6.23 24.35
CA ALA A 518 20.99 -6.65 23.08
C ALA A 518 20.68 -5.45 22.17
N GLU A 519 20.03 -4.42 22.71
CA GLU A 519 19.70 -3.18 21.99
C GLU A 519 20.94 -2.42 21.50
N ALA A 520 21.92 -2.20 22.38
CA ALA A 520 23.15 -1.51 22.03
C ALA A 520 24.00 -2.30 21.01
N ARG A 521 23.88 -3.62 21.02
CA ARG A 521 24.51 -4.51 20.05
C ARG A 521 23.84 -4.40 18.68
N GLN A 522 22.53 -4.35 18.64
CA GLN A 522 21.74 -4.18 17.42
C GLN A 522 22.00 -2.79 16.80
N ALA A 523 21.92 -1.72 17.56
CA ALA A 523 22.23 -0.36 17.12
C ALA A 523 23.66 -0.25 16.55
N SER A 524 24.63 -0.93 17.19
CA SER A 524 26.00 -0.98 16.68
C SER A 524 26.11 -1.69 15.33
N LEU A 525 25.35 -2.77 15.11
CA LEU A 525 25.30 -3.47 13.83
C LEU A 525 24.80 -2.53 12.72
N TYR A 526 23.66 -1.89 12.93
CA TYR A 526 23.06 -1.02 11.93
C TYR A 526 23.94 0.17 11.59
N ARG A 527 24.57 0.78 12.59
CA ARG A 527 25.56 1.83 12.37
C ARG A 527 26.76 1.35 11.52
N ARG A 528 27.26 0.13 11.75
CA ARG A 528 28.35 -0.45 10.96
C ARG A 528 27.94 -0.75 9.53
N LEU A 529 26.72 -1.23 9.32
CA LEU A 529 26.14 -1.46 7.99
C LEU A 529 25.99 -0.14 7.22
N ARG A 530 25.50 0.93 7.85
CA ARG A 530 25.45 2.28 7.26
C ARG A 530 26.83 2.77 6.82
N VAL A 531 27.82 2.69 7.70
CA VAL A 531 29.20 3.12 7.38
C VAL A 531 29.78 2.30 6.22
N ALA A 532 29.48 1.00 6.15
CA ALA A 532 29.91 0.16 5.03
C ALA A 532 29.21 0.58 3.71
N ALA A 533 27.92 0.91 3.75
CA ALA A 533 27.18 1.41 2.61
C ALA A 533 27.73 2.74 2.08
N GLU A 534 27.97 3.71 2.96
CA GLU A 534 28.61 5.00 2.62
C GLU A 534 29.98 4.79 1.96
N ALA A 535 30.80 3.89 2.50
CA ALA A 535 32.12 3.57 1.96
C ALA A 535 32.08 2.82 0.61
N LEU A 536 31.01 2.10 0.30
CA LEU A 536 30.78 1.46 -1.00
C LEU A 536 30.37 2.48 -2.08
N GLY A 537 29.75 3.56 -1.67
CA GLY A 537 29.45 4.73 -2.49
C GLY A 537 28.01 4.84 -2.98
N PRO A 538 27.76 5.63 -4.04
CA PRO A 538 26.45 6.16 -4.40
C PRO A 538 25.31 5.15 -4.43
N THR A 539 25.50 4.01 -5.06
CA THR A 539 24.48 2.96 -5.22
C THR A 539 23.98 2.45 -3.85
N TYR A 540 24.92 2.21 -2.91
CA TYR A 540 24.57 1.70 -1.59
C TYR A 540 24.04 2.78 -0.65
N VAL A 541 24.43 4.05 -0.87
CA VAL A 541 23.84 5.20 -0.17
C VAL A 541 22.37 5.36 -0.58
N LYS A 542 22.06 5.28 -1.88
CA LYS A 542 20.69 5.33 -2.38
C LYS A 542 19.86 4.13 -1.92
N LEU A 543 20.45 2.93 -1.89
CA LEU A 543 19.77 1.76 -1.31
C LEU A 543 19.43 1.99 0.17
N ALA A 544 20.35 2.58 0.95
CA ALA A 544 20.08 2.92 2.35
C ALA A 544 18.98 4.00 2.48
N GLN A 545 18.93 4.98 1.58
CA GLN A 545 17.85 5.98 1.52
C GLN A 545 16.49 5.33 1.19
N LEU A 546 16.44 4.38 0.24
CA LEU A 546 15.24 3.60 -0.03
C LEU A 546 14.79 2.83 1.22
N ILE A 547 15.72 2.18 1.93
CA ILE A 547 15.42 1.49 3.19
C ILE A 547 14.87 2.47 4.24
N SER A 548 15.42 3.69 4.30
CA SER A 548 14.95 4.71 5.25
C SER A 548 13.54 5.25 4.94
N ALA A 549 13.12 5.19 3.69
CA ALA A 549 11.75 5.54 3.28
C ALA A 549 10.75 4.38 3.44
N ALA A 550 11.24 3.14 3.61
CA ALA A 550 10.42 1.94 3.75
C ALA A 550 10.14 1.63 5.23
N GLU A 551 9.57 2.60 5.94
CA GLU A 551 9.14 2.44 7.33
C GLU A 551 8.11 1.30 7.44
N GLY A 552 8.22 0.48 8.50
CA GLY A 552 7.36 -0.69 8.73
C GLY A 552 7.76 -1.96 7.97
N VAL A 553 8.60 -1.85 6.94
CA VAL A 553 9.19 -3.00 6.23
C VAL A 553 10.48 -3.46 6.92
N PHE A 554 11.24 -2.51 7.46
CA PHE A 554 12.50 -2.76 8.16
C PHE A 554 12.40 -2.36 9.64
N PRO A 555 13.22 -2.97 10.52
CA PRO A 555 13.28 -2.57 11.92
C PRO A 555 13.58 -1.07 12.06
N GLN A 556 12.82 -0.35 12.90
CA GLN A 556 12.94 1.10 13.06
C GLN A 556 14.38 1.57 13.35
N PRO A 557 15.19 0.89 14.21
CA PRO A 557 16.58 1.31 14.40
C PRO A 557 17.48 1.19 13.15
N LEU A 558 17.13 0.34 12.18
CA LEU A 558 17.82 0.28 10.88
C LEU A 558 17.38 1.46 10.00
N VAL A 559 16.08 1.76 9.95
CA VAL A 559 15.49 2.90 9.24
C VAL A 559 16.15 4.20 9.75
N ASP A 560 16.22 4.39 11.07
CA ASP A 560 16.82 5.57 11.71
C ASP A 560 18.33 5.71 11.39
N GLU A 561 19.07 4.62 11.33
CA GLU A 561 20.48 4.67 10.92
C GLU A 561 20.61 4.94 9.43
N CYS A 562 19.76 4.36 8.60
CA CYS A 562 19.76 4.60 7.15
C CYS A 562 19.37 6.04 6.79
N SER A 563 18.45 6.67 7.52
CA SER A 563 18.07 8.09 7.33
C SER A 563 19.25 9.06 7.57
N ARG A 564 20.25 8.64 8.36
CA ARG A 564 21.48 9.39 8.60
C ARG A 564 22.53 9.25 7.47
N CYS A 565 22.25 8.45 6.45
CA CYS A 565 23.13 8.34 5.29
C CYS A 565 23.25 9.70 4.60
N ARG A 566 24.45 10.28 4.61
CA ARG A 566 24.68 11.59 4.02
C ARG A 566 24.87 11.47 2.52
N ASP A 567 24.11 12.21 1.77
CA ASP A 567 24.28 12.35 0.33
C ASP A 567 25.36 13.40 -0.03
N GLN A 568 26.42 13.44 0.78
CA GLN A 568 27.59 14.30 0.54
C GLN A 568 28.73 13.48 -0.04
N ALA A 569 29.03 13.72 -1.29
CA ALA A 569 30.14 13.05 -1.97
C ALA A 569 31.24 14.07 -2.31
N LYS A 570 32.53 13.64 -2.26
CA LYS A 570 33.63 14.48 -2.70
C LYS A 570 33.41 14.89 -4.16
N PRO A 571 33.56 16.19 -4.51
CA PRO A 571 33.39 16.67 -5.87
C PRO A 571 34.28 15.94 -6.88
N SER A 572 33.75 15.71 -8.08
CA SER A 572 34.55 15.21 -9.19
C SER A 572 35.48 16.30 -9.73
N LYS A 573 36.64 15.91 -10.24
CA LYS A 573 37.62 16.86 -10.77
C LYS A 573 37.01 17.64 -11.96
N TRP A 574 37.15 18.95 -11.95
CA TRP A 574 36.65 19.87 -12.99
C TRP A 574 36.92 19.40 -14.42
N ARG A 575 38.16 18.96 -14.70
CA ARG A 575 38.54 18.46 -16.02
C ARG A 575 37.60 17.41 -16.60
N LYS A 576 37.07 16.50 -15.72
CA LYS A 576 36.14 15.45 -16.14
C LYS A 576 34.73 15.97 -16.33
N ILE A 577 34.32 16.95 -15.53
CA ILE A 577 33.03 17.61 -15.65
C ILE A 577 32.98 18.45 -16.92
N LYS A 578 34.02 19.24 -17.18
CA LYS A 578 34.13 20.02 -18.44
C LYS A 578 34.06 19.11 -19.66
N GLN A 579 34.63 17.91 -19.63
CA GLN A 579 34.50 16.95 -20.73
C GLN A 579 33.07 16.48 -20.98
N ILE A 580 32.26 16.28 -19.91
CA ILE A 580 30.85 15.91 -20.03
C ILE A 580 30.06 17.09 -20.60
N LEU A 581 30.19 18.25 -19.99
CA LEU A 581 29.52 19.47 -20.44
C LEU A 581 29.81 19.80 -21.89
N ASN A 582 31.07 19.74 -22.30
CA ASN A 582 31.45 20.00 -23.71
C ASN A 582 30.92 18.92 -24.66
N LYS A 583 30.72 17.69 -24.18
CA LYS A 583 30.12 16.64 -25.02
C LYS A 583 28.62 16.85 -25.21
N ASP A 584 27.92 17.32 -24.20
CA ASP A 584 26.47 17.39 -24.17
C ASP A 584 25.96 18.76 -24.64
N LEU A 585 26.65 19.86 -24.30
CA LEU A 585 26.26 21.24 -24.64
C LEU A 585 27.16 21.94 -25.71
N GLY A 586 28.23 21.27 -26.16
CA GLY A 586 29.22 21.94 -27.04
C GLY A 586 30.19 22.79 -26.23
N SER A 587 30.57 23.97 -26.78
CA SER A 587 31.45 24.90 -26.06
C SER A 587 30.71 25.60 -24.93
N LEU A 588 31.24 25.51 -23.71
CA LEU A 588 30.65 26.21 -22.55
C LEU A 588 30.63 27.75 -22.78
N GLU A 589 31.59 28.22 -23.50
CA GLU A 589 31.71 29.65 -23.82
C GLU A 589 30.59 30.14 -24.76
N ASP A 590 29.94 29.27 -25.52
CA ASP A 590 28.82 29.63 -26.40
C ASP A 590 27.51 29.77 -25.60
N SER A 591 27.32 28.98 -24.52
CA SER A 591 26.08 28.95 -23.76
C SER A 591 26.13 29.85 -22.50
N PHE A 592 27.31 29.99 -21.88
CA PHE A 592 27.45 30.69 -20.60
C PHE A 592 28.36 31.93 -20.72
N GLU A 593 28.00 33.00 -20.03
CA GLU A 593 28.86 34.14 -19.79
C GLU A 593 29.91 33.82 -18.73
N SER A 594 29.49 33.14 -17.64
CA SER A 594 30.38 32.65 -16.60
C SER A 594 29.94 31.31 -16.08
N PHE A 595 30.90 30.48 -15.60
CA PHE A 595 30.64 29.14 -15.06
C PHE A 595 31.57 28.86 -13.89
N ASP A 596 31.00 28.57 -12.72
CA ASP A 596 31.77 28.25 -11.54
C ASP A 596 32.38 26.84 -11.65
N THR A 597 33.70 26.76 -11.63
CA THR A 597 34.44 25.50 -11.74
C THR A 597 34.40 24.67 -10.44
N VAL A 598 34.07 25.32 -9.32
CA VAL A 598 33.88 24.68 -8.02
C VAL A 598 32.38 24.42 -7.85
N PRO A 599 31.96 23.18 -7.59
CA PRO A 599 30.54 22.90 -7.44
C PRO A 599 29.98 23.55 -6.16
N PHE A 600 28.80 24.10 -6.26
CA PHE A 600 28.00 24.59 -5.13
C PHE A 600 27.54 23.46 -4.21
N ALA A 601 27.17 22.32 -4.81
CA ALA A 601 26.77 21.11 -4.10
C ALA A 601 27.27 19.87 -4.84
N ALA A 602 27.55 18.78 -4.09
CA ALA A 602 27.97 17.51 -4.66
C ALA A 602 27.22 16.38 -3.97
N ALA A 603 26.30 15.77 -4.71
CA ALA A 603 25.51 14.62 -4.31
C ALA A 603 26.14 13.29 -4.77
N SER A 604 25.50 12.17 -4.45
CA SER A 604 25.99 10.83 -4.78
C SER A 604 26.10 10.60 -6.30
N ILE A 605 25.14 11.01 -7.08
CA ILE A 605 25.06 10.77 -8.54
C ILE A 605 25.39 11.99 -9.40
N ALA A 606 25.30 13.20 -8.86
CA ALA A 606 25.48 14.45 -9.57
C ALA A 606 26.26 15.49 -8.75
N GLN A 607 26.67 16.57 -9.40
CA GLN A 607 27.13 17.79 -8.75
C GLN A 607 26.53 19.01 -9.46
N VAL A 608 26.34 20.08 -8.70
CA VAL A 608 25.65 21.30 -9.13
C VAL A 608 26.62 22.45 -9.14
N HIS A 609 26.66 23.18 -10.24
CA HIS A 609 27.50 24.36 -10.43
C HIS A 609 26.63 25.59 -10.63
N LYS A 610 27.07 26.75 -10.18
CA LYS A 610 26.46 28.03 -10.53
C LYS A 610 27.01 28.49 -11.88
N ALA A 611 26.19 29.13 -12.68
CA ALA A 611 26.55 29.70 -13.95
C ALA A 611 25.67 30.90 -14.28
N VAL A 612 26.11 31.74 -15.22
CA VAL A 612 25.33 32.83 -15.80
C VAL A 612 25.21 32.58 -17.29
N LEU A 613 24.00 32.58 -17.80
CA LEU A 613 23.73 32.46 -19.24
C LEU A 613 24.11 33.74 -19.99
N ARG A 614 24.21 33.67 -21.33
CA ARG A 614 24.52 34.80 -22.18
C ARG A 614 23.50 35.95 -22.11
N ASP A 615 22.28 35.68 -21.70
CA ASP A 615 21.22 36.65 -21.47
C ASP A 615 21.28 37.33 -20.09
N GLY A 616 22.28 36.98 -19.25
CA GLY A 616 22.43 37.45 -17.89
C GLY A 616 21.68 36.69 -16.83
N SER A 617 20.94 35.63 -17.19
CA SER A 617 20.18 34.82 -16.23
C SER A 617 21.10 33.97 -15.34
N GLU A 618 20.95 34.08 -14.03
CA GLU A 618 21.63 33.19 -13.06
C GLU A 618 20.97 31.82 -13.04
N VAL A 619 21.79 30.79 -13.25
CA VAL A 619 21.31 29.40 -13.29
C VAL A 619 22.15 28.46 -12.45
N VAL A 620 21.60 27.28 -12.13
CA VAL A 620 22.34 26.17 -11.58
C VAL A 620 22.41 25.04 -12.61
N VAL A 621 23.60 24.52 -12.85
CA VAL A 621 23.84 23.44 -13.81
C VAL A 621 24.10 22.15 -13.06
N LYS A 622 23.19 21.20 -13.15
CA LYS A 622 23.31 19.87 -12.55
C LYS A 622 23.99 18.93 -13.53
N VAL A 623 25.14 18.40 -13.15
CA VAL A 623 25.98 17.56 -14.01
C VAL A 623 26.14 16.17 -13.42
N GLN A 624 25.86 15.16 -14.21
CA GLN A 624 26.01 13.76 -13.79
C GLN A 624 27.48 13.42 -13.55
N ARG A 625 27.75 12.63 -12.52
CA ARG A 625 29.13 12.27 -12.18
C ARG A 625 29.74 11.33 -13.22
N PRO A 626 31.03 11.50 -13.55
CA PRO A 626 31.71 10.65 -14.53
C PRO A 626 31.59 9.18 -14.19
N SER A 627 31.17 8.36 -15.15
CA SER A 627 31.09 6.89 -15.06
C SER A 627 30.11 6.35 -14.01
N ILE A 628 29.20 7.17 -13.48
CA ILE A 628 28.23 6.76 -12.46
C ILE A 628 27.34 5.62 -12.97
N GLN A 629 26.80 5.70 -14.18
CA GLN A 629 25.95 4.68 -14.78
C GLN A 629 26.64 3.30 -14.81
N ARG A 630 27.92 3.26 -15.27
CA ARG A 630 28.67 1.98 -15.27
C ARG A 630 28.91 1.41 -13.89
N LYS A 631 29.04 2.27 -12.88
CA LYS A 631 29.23 1.85 -11.49
C LYS A 631 27.93 1.27 -10.95
N VAL A 632 26.82 1.97 -11.15
CA VAL A 632 25.48 1.52 -10.73
C VAL A 632 25.14 0.16 -11.36
N VAL A 633 25.32 -0.01 -12.66
CA VAL A 633 25.07 -1.29 -13.35
C VAL A 633 25.90 -2.44 -12.73
N LYS A 634 27.18 -2.20 -12.37
CA LYS A 634 27.99 -3.23 -11.71
C LYS A 634 27.50 -3.54 -10.30
N ASP A 635 27.01 -2.55 -9.58
CA ASP A 635 26.49 -2.71 -8.23
C ASP A 635 25.15 -3.45 -8.26
N LEU A 636 24.25 -3.09 -9.18
CA LEU A 636 22.98 -3.81 -9.39
C LEU A 636 23.21 -5.29 -9.73
N LYS A 637 24.18 -5.61 -10.58
CA LYS A 637 24.55 -7.01 -10.88
C LYS A 637 25.05 -7.77 -9.65
N VAL A 638 25.79 -7.11 -8.74
CA VAL A 638 26.19 -7.71 -7.46
C VAL A 638 24.99 -7.93 -6.56
N LEU A 639 24.11 -6.94 -6.43
CA LEU A 639 22.89 -7.03 -5.62
C LEU A 639 21.95 -8.11 -6.16
N ALA A 640 21.71 -8.17 -7.47
CA ALA A 640 20.88 -9.18 -8.10
C ALA A 640 21.44 -10.62 -7.93
N TRP A 641 22.77 -10.75 -7.90
CA TRP A 641 23.40 -12.05 -7.63
C TRP A 641 23.33 -12.46 -6.15
N VAL A 642 23.40 -11.51 -5.23
CA VAL A 642 23.35 -11.75 -3.77
C VAL A 642 21.93 -11.96 -3.28
N ALA A 643 20.96 -11.16 -3.77
CA ALA A 643 19.61 -11.10 -3.22
C ALA A 643 18.90 -12.47 -3.12
N PRO A 644 18.89 -13.34 -4.17
CA PRO A 644 18.25 -14.66 -4.06
C PRO A 644 18.88 -15.55 -2.97
N ARG A 645 20.17 -15.34 -2.67
CA ARG A 645 20.91 -16.13 -1.66
C ARG A 645 20.67 -15.67 -0.22
N LEU A 646 20.00 -14.53 -0.06
CA LEU A 646 19.62 -13.95 1.23
C LEU A 646 18.20 -14.33 1.63
N VAL A 647 17.38 -14.82 0.70
CA VAL A 647 16.03 -15.30 0.98
C VAL A 647 16.10 -16.40 2.05
N GLY A 648 15.32 -16.26 3.11
CA GLY A 648 15.28 -17.18 4.25
C GLY A 648 16.51 -17.15 5.20
N LYS A 649 17.54 -16.32 4.91
CA LYS A 649 18.74 -16.24 5.77
C LYS A 649 18.83 -14.98 6.62
N ILE A 650 17.99 -14.02 6.35
CA ILE A 650 17.94 -12.76 7.12
C ILE A 650 16.53 -12.64 7.70
N PRO A 651 16.38 -12.33 8.99
CA PRO A 651 15.05 -12.17 9.62
C PRO A 651 14.14 -11.16 8.88
N VAL A 652 14.73 -10.12 8.29
CA VAL A 652 14.04 -9.10 7.48
C VAL A 652 13.56 -9.65 6.14
N SER A 653 14.14 -10.73 5.61
CA SER A 653 13.75 -11.29 4.31
C SER A 653 12.35 -11.91 4.29
N ALA A 654 11.75 -12.13 5.46
CA ALA A 654 10.35 -12.56 5.57
C ALA A 654 9.36 -11.41 5.29
N LEU A 655 9.75 -10.15 5.57
CA LEU A 655 8.93 -8.96 5.32
C LEU A 655 9.29 -8.26 4.00
N ALA A 656 10.54 -8.39 3.57
CA ALA A 656 11.06 -7.76 2.37
C ALA A 656 11.69 -8.84 1.48
N ASN A 657 11.04 -9.20 0.38
CA ASN A 657 11.62 -10.09 -0.63
C ASN A 657 12.89 -9.43 -1.23
N PRO A 658 14.12 -9.90 -0.92
CA PRO A 658 15.34 -9.26 -1.38
C PRO A 658 15.45 -9.11 -2.91
N PRO A 659 15.05 -10.07 -3.74
CA PRO A 659 14.96 -9.90 -5.19
C PRO A 659 14.01 -8.76 -5.61
N ALA A 660 12.82 -8.68 -5.03
CA ALA A 660 11.84 -7.63 -5.34
C ALA A 660 12.36 -6.23 -4.90
N LEU A 661 13.04 -6.15 -3.76
CA LEU A 661 13.70 -4.90 -3.33
C LEU A 661 14.81 -4.48 -4.30
N VAL A 662 15.56 -5.42 -4.84
CA VAL A 662 16.60 -5.11 -5.84
C VAL A 662 15.96 -4.66 -7.15
N GLN A 663 14.82 -5.21 -7.53
CA GLN A 663 14.06 -4.75 -8.69
C GLN A 663 13.55 -3.32 -8.50
N LEU A 664 12.83 -3.04 -7.43
CA LEU A 664 12.34 -1.70 -7.08
C LEU A 664 13.50 -0.70 -7.01
N PHE A 665 14.59 -1.08 -6.39
CA PHE A 665 15.79 -0.24 -6.31
C PHE A 665 16.42 0.01 -7.70
N ALA A 666 16.43 -1.00 -8.58
CA ALA A 666 16.96 -0.84 -9.94
C ALA A 666 16.10 0.10 -10.78
N GLU A 667 14.78 0.05 -10.63
CA GLU A 667 13.84 1.00 -11.24
C GLU A 667 14.12 2.41 -10.74
N THR A 668 14.04 2.64 -9.43
CA THR A 668 14.24 3.94 -8.80
C THR A 668 15.59 4.59 -9.17
N ILE A 669 16.69 3.85 -9.05
CA ILE A 669 18.02 4.42 -9.36
C ILE A 669 18.23 4.65 -10.86
N SER A 670 17.56 3.87 -11.72
CA SER A 670 17.63 4.09 -13.17
C SER A 670 16.85 5.33 -13.59
N GLU A 671 15.73 5.62 -12.96
CA GLU A 671 14.99 6.86 -13.10
C GLU A 671 15.82 8.07 -12.65
N GLU A 672 16.46 8.01 -11.47
CA GLU A 672 17.32 9.08 -10.98
C GLU A 672 18.55 9.36 -11.89
N LEU A 673 18.98 8.38 -12.64
CA LEU A 673 20.08 8.53 -13.60
C LEU A 673 19.65 9.19 -14.92
N ASP A 674 18.36 9.40 -15.14
CA ASP A 674 17.86 10.07 -16.35
C ASP A 674 17.27 11.45 -16.00
N PHE A 675 18.04 12.50 -16.19
CA PHE A 675 17.63 13.86 -15.84
C PHE A 675 16.43 14.40 -16.64
N ARG A 676 16.05 13.73 -17.74
CA ARG A 676 14.82 14.07 -18.47
C ARG A 676 13.58 13.84 -17.62
N LEU A 677 13.59 12.82 -16.75
CA LEU A 677 12.52 12.57 -15.79
C LEU A 677 12.48 13.62 -14.68
N GLU A 678 13.65 14.09 -14.23
CA GLU A 678 13.72 15.18 -13.25
C GLU A 678 13.13 16.49 -13.82
N VAL A 679 13.38 16.79 -15.09
CA VAL A 679 12.79 17.96 -15.77
C VAL A 679 11.27 17.83 -15.88
N ALA A 680 10.75 16.65 -16.22
CA ALA A 680 9.32 16.40 -16.25
C ALA A 680 8.69 16.62 -14.85
N ASN A 681 9.29 16.05 -13.82
CA ASN A 681 8.85 16.24 -12.42
C ASN A 681 8.89 17.72 -12.01
N LEU A 682 9.90 18.51 -12.45
CA LEU A 682 9.96 19.94 -12.18
C LEU A 682 8.81 20.70 -12.85
N PHE A 683 8.42 20.35 -14.06
CA PHE A 683 7.26 20.96 -14.71
C PHE A 683 5.96 20.63 -13.98
N GLU A 684 5.79 19.39 -13.54
CA GLU A 684 4.63 18.96 -12.77
C GLU A 684 4.55 19.70 -11.41
N ILE A 685 5.68 19.79 -10.68
CA ILE A 685 5.76 20.56 -9.43
C ILE A 685 5.43 22.05 -9.68
N ARG A 686 5.95 22.64 -10.76
CA ARG A 686 5.64 24.05 -11.10
C ARG A 686 4.15 24.25 -11.36
N ARG A 687 3.49 23.34 -12.06
CA ARG A 687 2.03 23.36 -12.27
C ARG A 687 1.27 23.30 -10.96
N ALA A 688 1.65 22.39 -10.08
CA ALA A 688 1.05 22.27 -8.76
C ALA A 688 1.21 23.56 -7.93
N LEU A 689 2.39 24.19 -7.97
CA LEU A 689 2.67 25.42 -7.25
C LEU A 689 1.98 26.67 -7.83
N MET A 690 1.61 26.66 -9.12
CA MET A 690 0.89 27.79 -9.74
C MET A 690 -0.56 27.92 -9.24
N GLY A 691 -1.15 26.87 -8.70
CA GLY A 691 -2.50 26.85 -8.14
C GLY A 691 -2.61 27.23 -6.66
N GLY A 692 -1.51 27.39 -5.93
CA GLY A 692 -1.48 27.60 -4.48
C GLY A 692 -0.97 28.98 -4.06
N ASP A 693 -0.80 29.17 -2.73
CA ASP A 693 -0.33 30.40 -2.10
C ASP A 693 1.10 30.77 -2.56
N ARG A 694 1.21 31.73 -3.44
CA ARG A 694 2.40 32.11 -4.24
C ARG A 694 3.62 32.60 -3.44
N GLY A 695 3.60 32.55 -2.12
CA GLY A 695 4.63 33.18 -1.28
C GLY A 695 5.69 32.28 -0.68
N ARG A 696 5.49 30.97 -0.62
CA ARG A 696 6.34 30.07 0.18
C ARG A 696 7.27 29.14 -0.60
N TRP A 697 6.91 28.75 -1.82
CA TRP A 697 7.64 27.72 -2.56
C TRP A 697 7.87 28.13 -4.01
N VAL A 698 9.09 27.95 -4.49
CA VAL A 698 9.46 28.22 -5.88
C VAL A 698 10.20 26.98 -6.42
N ALA A 699 9.66 26.38 -7.47
CA ALA A 699 10.38 25.36 -8.22
C ALA A 699 11.22 25.99 -9.33
N PRO A 700 12.48 25.54 -9.54
CA PRO A 700 13.32 26.01 -10.63
C PRO A 700 12.68 25.81 -12.00
N GLN A 701 12.91 26.73 -12.94
CA GLN A 701 12.51 26.55 -14.32
C GLN A 701 13.59 25.79 -15.07
N PRO A 702 13.27 24.63 -15.71
CA PRO A 702 14.22 23.96 -16.59
C PRO A 702 14.43 24.76 -17.91
N PHE A 703 15.66 24.76 -18.39
CA PHE A 703 16.03 25.30 -19.69
C PHE A 703 16.14 24.17 -20.70
N LEU A 704 15.09 23.94 -21.51
CA LEU A 704 14.98 22.76 -22.39
C LEU A 704 16.08 22.69 -23.44
N ASP A 705 16.54 23.84 -23.95
CA ASP A 705 17.62 23.94 -24.93
C ASP A 705 18.98 23.53 -24.37
N LEU A 706 19.10 23.38 -23.03
CA LEU A 706 20.32 23.05 -22.32
C LEU A 706 20.20 21.77 -21.51
N THR A 707 19.15 20.97 -21.79
CA THR A 707 18.84 19.72 -21.02
C THR A 707 19.07 18.44 -21.81
#